data_cafcd0b14b04c3030f47ccc0be8cb00b
#
_entry.id   cafcd0b14b04c3030f47ccc0be8cb00b
#
_cell.length_a   1.000
_cell.length_b   1.000
_cell.length_c   1.000
_cell.angle_alpha   90.00
_cell.angle_beta   90.00
_cell.angle_gamma   90.00
#
_symmetry.space_group_name_H-M   'P 1'
#
loop_
_entity.id
_entity.type
_entity.pdbx_description
1 polymer ?
#
loop_
_entity_poly.entity_id
_entity_poly.type
_entity_poly.pdbx_seq_one_letter_code
_entity_poly.pdbx_strand_id
1 'polypeptide(L)'
;MKIGIDLGTTNSALAYIDEREAEDRDFPPIHIFETPQLVAPGRTEPRRTLPSFLFLEEGQPVGVYAREQGALVPTKLVHSAKSWLSNPDVDRTAKILPWDSPETGRVLSPVEVSARYIAAFREAWDASLGKAKQLPLADQDIVLTVPASFDEEARELTVMAAEQAGLPKLTLLEEPAAAFYSWIANNLSQSRKLLFDGQIVLVCDVGGGTSDFSLIRVSRQGDLVDFTRTAVGKHLLLGGDNLDLTIAWLVETKLGVPLSIRQRSGLRRQCTNAKERLLSDPNLKSVEITVLGTGSALIGKALKTEVLREEALELALDGFLPITERGDMPKEEKRSLFRELGLPYVSDPAVTKHLNAFLESAGQAPDAILFNGGFFIPEILRQRVADAVAHWYGKRPEVFENRDLDLAVATGAAYYSYVRSTGSGVLVRGGLPRTYFIGIGDFTAVCLVPRGAEEGATLEIDNEALQLVANKPVSFRLYSSLTRSDDQLGDVVELPALGPDLHTHAPLNAVIRFGKKAGERLIPVKLGARLTEIGTLETWCESKISENRWRLQFELRKAAAEVTGRKPAAVIAEQALKDALALIPAVFSPGAKSPIPPEELPAKLEQILGLGKNSWPLAAIRQLADVFLVAADGRKKSPAYEARWLNLAGFCLRPGFGFPGDDFRIELARRVYSSGIQHTNQVQCEIDWWIFWGRLAGGLNRNQQNDIYQRLSGFLLPRGGKKQRLNSSLLREMWRTAASLELLPIGTKVELGDALVRRVKAGDFRESELWCLSRLAARQLFYGPINQVAPPAAAARWAEALLPVDASGVGDALAAIARRTEDPTRDLAPATLGAVRRKLEQLPHAGRYLAILDGDEERDDRALGRIFGEELPSGLVLAPPD
;
A
#
# COMPACT_ATOMS: atom_id res chain seq x y z
N MET A 1 16.66 11.97 28.27
CA MET A 1 15.62 12.79 27.61
C MET A 1 14.56 11.89 27.07
N LYS A 2 13.30 12.32 27.13
CA LYS A 2 12.16 11.64 26.51
C LYS A 2 11.75 12.44 25.28
N ILE A 3 11.76 11.81 24.13
CA ILE A 3 11.62 12.49 22.84
C ILE A 3 10.32 12.06 22.15
N GLY A 4 9.58 13.02 21.63
CA GLY A 4 8.44 12.79 20.76
C GLY A 4 8.70 13.41 19.39
N ILE A 5 8.63 12.61 18.33
CA ILE A 5 8.77 13.07 16.95
C ILE A 5 7.46 12.84 16.22
N ASP A 6 6.88 13.91 15.71
CA ASP A 6 5.78 13.87 14.75
C ASP A 6 6.34 13.98 13.34
N LEU A 7 6.20 12.90 12.55
CA LEU A 7 6.56 12.90 11.13
C LEU A 7 5.30 13.21 10.31
N GLY A 8 4.98 14.49 10.16
CA GLY A 8 3.78 14.92 9.44
C GLY A 8 3.93 14.94 7.92
N THR A 9 2.82 14.88 7.19
CA THR A 9 2.80 14.97 5.71
C THR A 9 3.30 16.32 5.22
N THR A 10 2.91 17.40 5.89
CA THR A 10 3.24 18.79 5.50
C THR A 10 4.29 19.41 6.41
N ASN A 11 4.15 19.20 7.72
CA ASN A 11 5.09 19.68 8.73
C ASN A 11 5.40 18.55 9.71
N SER A 12 6.64 18.48 10.16
CA SER A 12 7.11 17.60 11.22
C SER A 12 7.57 18.41 12.44
N ALA A 13 7.52 17.82 13.62
CA ALA A 13 7.88 18.49 14.87
C ALA A 13 8.63 17.54 15.82
N LEU A 14 9.47 18.10 16.70
CA LEU A 14 10.15 17.39 17.76
C LEU A 14 9.88 18.08 19.10
N ALA A 15 9.37 17.33 20.07
CA ALA A 15 9.21 17.74 21.46
C ALA A 15 10.07 16.87 22.38
N TYR A 16 10.43 17.40 23.55
CA TYR A 16 11.23 16.65 24.51
C TYR A 16 10.92 17.01 25.97
N ILE A 17 11.22 16.09 26.88
CA ILE A 17 11.18 16.28 28.32
C ILE A 17 12.58 15.99 28.88
N ASP A 18 13.12 16.93 29.65
CA ASP A 18 14.31 16.69 30.44
C ASP A 18 13.90 16.13 31.79
N GLU A 19 14.19 14.85 32.05
CA GLU A 19 13.82 14.18 33.31
C GLU A 19 14.39 14.89 34.55
N ARG A 20 15.49 15.59 34.43
CA ARG A 20 16.09 16.38 35.54
C ARG A 20 15.25 17.58 35.92
N GLU A 21 14.46 18.11 34.98
CA GLU A 21 13.51 19.22 35.26
C GLU A 21 12.15 18.69 35.75
N ALA A 22 11.94 17.37 35.65
CA ALA A 22 10.72 16.69 36.07
C ALA A 22 10.76 16.24 37.55
N GLU A 23 11.95 16.21 38.18
CA GLU A 23 12.10 15.86 39.58
C GLU A 23 11.27 16.84 40.44
N ASP A 24 10.47 16.29 41.36
CA ASP A 24 9.56 17.04 42.25
C ASP A 24 8.37 17.78 41.62
N ARG A 25 7.98 17.45 40.40
CA ARG A 25 6.78 18.01 39.76
C ARG A 25 5.76 16.92 39.43
N ASP A 26 4.49 17.20 39.69
CA ASP A 26 3.41 16.31 39.25
C ASP A 26 3.33 16.17 37.72
N PHE A 27 3.89 17.16 37.00
CA PHE A 27 3.94 17.20 35.55
C PHE A 27 5.29 17.73 35.02
N PRO A 28 5.94 16.99 34.10
CA PRO A 28 7.18 17.47 33.52
C PRO A 28 6.90 18.62 32.52
N PRO A 29 7.76 19.63 32.46
CA PRO A 29 7.70 20.63 31.40
C PRO A 29 8.04 19.96 30.05
N ILE A 30 7.19 20.19 29.07
CA ILE A 30 7.40 19.68 27.70
C ILE A 30 7.93 20.82 26.85
N HIS A 31 9.09 20.62 26.26
CA HIS A 31 9.77 21.61 25.43
C HIS A 31 9.62 21.26 23.96
N ILE A 32 9.44 22.27 23.12
CA ILE A 32 9.50 22.12 21.66
C ILE A 32 10.94 22.39 21.22
N PHE A 33 11.51 21.46 20.48
CA PHE A 33 12.81 21.67 19.88
C PHE A 33 12.71 22.60 18.68
N GLU A 34 13.21 23.82 18.80
CA GLU A 34 13.29 24.78 17.70
C GLU A 34 14.42 24.33 16.76
N THR A 35 14.04 23.69 15.68
CA THR A 35 14.97 23.12 14.70
C THR A 35 15.62 24.23 13.88
N PRO A 36 16.95 24.40 13.92
CA PRO A 36 17.67 25.30 13.04
C PRO A 36 17.51 24.89 11.58
N GLN A 37 16.98 25.77 10.75
CA GLN A 37 16.68 25.49 9.34
C GLN A 37 17.27 26.54 8.43
N LEU A 38 17.78 26.11 7.28
CA LEU A 38 18.14 27.02 6.20
C LEU A 38 16.86 27.70 5.70
N VAL A 39 16.84 29.04 5.71
CA VAL A 39 15.71 29.85 5.19
C VAL A 39 16.08 30.62 3.92
N ALA A 40 17.37 30.87 3.73
CA ALA A 40 17.96 31.45 2.53
C ALA A 40 19.42 30.99 2.42
N PRO A 41 20.10 31.13 1.28
CA PRO A 41 21.51 30.81 1.14
C PRO A 41 22.35 31.41 2.25
N GLY A 42 22.99 30.59 3.07
CA GLY A 42 23.85 31.03 4.19
C GLY A 42 23.10 31.60 5.42
N ARG A 43 21.77 31.58 5.46
CA ARG A 43 20.95 32.07 6.57
C ARG A 43 20.14 30.95 7.20
N THR A 44 20.41 30.66 8.46
CA THR A 44 19.72 29.66 9.27
C THR A 44 18.90 30.35 10.37
N GLU A 45 17.66 29.89 10.59
CA GLU A 45 16.77 30.38 11.65
C GLU A 45 16.16 29.18 12.39
N PRO A 46 15.96 29.28 13.73
CA PRO A 46 15.24 28.28 14.48
C PRO A 46 13.73 28.35 14.17
N ARG A 47 13.09 27.20 14.02
CA ARG A 47 11.65 27.06 13.78
C ARG A 47 11.07 25.93 14.60
N ARG A 48 9.85 26.10 15.09
CA ARG A 48 9.14 25.10 15.90
C ARG A 48 8.69 23.87 15.11
N THR A 49 8.44 24.04 13.81
CA THR A 49 8.09 22.97 12.88
C THR A 49 9.10 22.90 11.75
N LEU A 50 9.33 21.71 11.24
CA LEU A 50 10.13 21.41 10.05
C LEU A 50 9.21 21.07 8.89
N PRO A 51 9.05 21.93 7.86
CA PRO A 51 8.30 21.57 6.67
C PRO A 51 8.83 20.28 6.05
N SER A 52 7.96 19.31 5.79
CA SER A 52 8.28 17.98 5.23
C SER A 52 8.52 18.08 3.73
N PHE A 53 9.51 18.87 3.34
CA PHE A 53 9.93 19.14 1.98
C PHE A 53 11.43 18.90 1.83
N LEU A 54 11.83 18.25 0.73
CA LEU A 54 13.21 17.97 0.37
C LEU A 54 13.50 18.53 -1.02
N PHE A 55 14.61 19.27 -1.16
CA PHE A 55 15.06 19.77 -2.45
C PHE A 55 16.27 19.00 -2.95
N LEU A 56 16.15 18.42 -4.16
CA LEU A 56 17.16 17.54 -4.75
C LEU A 56 18.32 18.32 -5.39
N GLU A 57 19.13 18.96 -4.55
CA GLU A 57 20.40 19.57 -4.94
C GLU A 57 21.54 19.08 -4.03
N GLU A 58 22.73 19.69 -4.15
CA GLU A 58 23.87 19.37 -3.29
C GLU A 58 23.50 19.70 -1.83
N GLY A 59 23.79 18.75 -0.91
CA GLY A 59 23.43 18.87 0.50
C GLY A 59 21.99 18.46 0.82
N GLN A 60 21.11 18.28 -0.16
CA GLN A 60 19.71 17.86 0.02
C GLN A 60 18.98 18.59 1.17
N PRO A 61 18.85 19.92 1.09
CA PRO A 61 18.21 20.67 2.17
C PRO A 61 16.77 20.24 2.40
N VAL A 62 16.39 20.17 3.68
CA VAL A 62 15.04 19.87 4.17
C VAL A 62 14.45 21.13 4.81
N GLY A 63 13.13 21.29 4.80
CA GLY A 63 12.42 22.34 5.54
C GLY A 63 12.11 23.57 4.70
N VAL A 64 12.22 24.75 5.30
CA VAL A 64 11.77 26.03 4.71
C VAL A 64 12.42 26.32 3.37
N TYR A 65 13.75 26.23 3.30
CA TYR A 65 14.47 26.48 2.05
C TYR A 65 14.06 25.53 0.93
N ALA A 66 13.92 24.23 1.25
CA ALA A 66 13.46 23.24 0.29
C ALA A 66 12.07 23.58 -0.25
N ARG A 67 11.15 23.98 0.63
CA ARG A 67 9.79 24.38 0.26
C ARG A 67 9.77 25.62 -0.65
N GLU A 68 10.52 26.65 -0.30
CA GLU A 68 10.50 27.93 -1.04
C GLU A 68 11.24 27.79 -2.38
N GLN A 69 12.43 27.17 -2.42
CA GLN A 69 13.18 26.96 -3.66
C GLN A 69 12.55 25.93 -4.56
N GLY A 70 11.98 24.88 -3.97
CA GLY A 70 11.30 23.84 -4.70
C GLY A 70 10.07 24.33 -5.46
N ALA A 71 9.36 25.32 -4.93
CA ALA A 71 8.26 25.98 -5.64
C ALA A 71 8.71 26.62 -6.97
N LEU A 72 9.98 27.04 -7.06
CA LEU A 72 10.58 27.61 -8.27
C LEU A 72 11.08 26.53 -9.26
N VAL A 73 11.44 25.33 -8.75
CA VAL A 73 11.94 24.19 -9.53
C VAL A 73 11.23 22.90 -9.12
N PRO A 74 9.94 22.73 -9.49
CA PRO A 74 9.11 21.62 -9.02
C PRO A 74 9.68 20.23 -9.32
N THR A 75 10.41 20.06 -10.41
CA THR A 75 11.04 18.78 -10.81
C THR A 75 12.14 18.30 -9.85
N LYS A 76 12.59 19.15 -8.94
CA LYS A 76 13.58 18.84 -7.89
C LYS A 76 12.97 18.83 -6.49
N LEU A 77 11.67 19.14 -6.35
CA LEU A 77 10.98 19.18 -5.07
C LEU A 77 10.34 17.86 -4.75
N VAL A 78 10.63 17.33 -3.57
CA VAL A 78 9.92 16.16 -3.00
C VAL A 78 9.13 16.61 -1.79
N HIS A 79 7.87 16.20 -1.73
CA HIS A 79 6.96 16.43 -0.61
C HIS A 79 6.01 15.24 -0.43
N SER A 80 5.22 15.24 0.63
CA SER A 80 4.19 14.21 0.90
C SER A 80 4.73 12.78 0.98
N ALA A 81 6.00 12.58 1.36
CA ALA A 81 6.62 11.25 1.42
C ALA A 81 5.84 10.28 2.32
N LYS A 82 5.24 10.78 3.40
CA LYS A 82 4.39 9.99 4.31
C LYS A 82 3.17 9.41 3.61
N SER A 83 2.49 10.19 2.75
CA SER A 83 1.36 9.71 1.95
C SER A 83 1.79 8.65 0.93
N TRP A 84 3.02 8.75 0.41
CA TRP A 84 3.58 7.74 -0.48
C TRP A 84 3.95 6.45 0.24
N LEU A 85 4.31 6.48 1.53
CA LEU A 85 4.52 5.28 2.35
C LEU A 85 3.23 4.47 2.54
N SER A 86 2.06 5.12 2.54
CA SER A 86 0.76 4.47 2.68
C SER A 86 0.08 4.14 1.34
N ASN A 87 0.65 4.55 0.20
CA ASN A 87 0.04 4.32 -1.11
C ASN A 87 0.23 2.86 -1.58
N PRO A 88 -0.83 2.03 -1.61
CA PRO A 88 -0.74 0.63 -2.01
C PRO A 88 -0.56 0.44 -3.53
N ASP A 89 -0.81 1.47 -4.36
CA ASP A 89 -0.78 1.38 -5.82
C ASP A 89 0.65 1.43 -6.39
N VAL A 90 1.66 1.70 -5.54
CA VAL A 90 3.05 1.84 -5.96
C VAL A 90 3.97 0.86 -5.22
N ASP A 91 5.14 0.60 -5.80
CA ASP A 91 6.23 -0.02 -5.05
C ASP A 91 6.85 1.05 -4.12
N ARG A 92 6.44 1.03 -2.85
CA ARG A 92 6.81 2.02 -1.82
C ARG A 92 8.31 2.09 -1.52
N THR A 93 9.07 1.06 -1.93
CA THR A 93 10.55 1.00 -1.80
C THR A 93 11.26 1.48 -3.06
N ALA A 94 10.54 1.63 -4.17
CA ALA A 94 11.12 2.07 -5.44
C ALA A 94 11.44 3.57 -5.42
N LYS A 95 12.45 3.97 -6.21
CA LYS A 95 12.83 5.37 -6.40
C LYS A 95 11.86 6.05 -7.36
N ILE A 96 10.81 6.67 -6.80
CA ILE A 96 9.69 7.24 -7.54
C ILE A 96 9.49 8.74 -7.30
N LEU A 97 10.23 9.35 -6.38
CA LEU A 97 10.04 10.75 -6.00
C LEU A 97 11.21 11.64 -6.46
N PRO A 98 10.92 12.82 -7.04
CA PRO A 98 9.61 13.39 -7.35
C PRO A 98 8.88 12.58 -8.42
N TRP A 99 7.53 12.46 -8.28
CA TRP A 99 6.71 11.60 -9.14
C TRP A 99 6.80 11.93 -10.64
N ASP A 100 6.84 13.21 -10.99
CA ASP A 100 6.89 13.72 -12.38
C ASP A 100 8.31 14.06 -12.84
N SER A 101 9.35 13.52 -12.16
CA SER A 101 10.73 13.81 -12.55
C SER A 101 11.08 13.18 -13.90
N PRO A 102 11.74 13.88 -14.81
CA PRO A 102 12.25 13.29 -16.04
C PRO A 102 13.24 12.16 -15.73
N GLU A 103 13.29 11.12 -16.57
CA GLU A 103 14.09 9.88 -16.40
C GLU A 103 15.61 10.11 -16.12
N THR A 104 16.10 11.30 -16.36
CA THR A 104 17.51 11.71 -16.18
C THR A 104 17.79 12.39 -14.84
N GLY A 105 16.76 12.61 -14.00
CA GLY A 105 16.86 13.26 -12.70
C GLY A 105 17.27 12.31 -11.57
N ARG A 106 17.77 12.89 -10.47
CA ARG A 106 17.95 12.17 -9.21
C ARG A 106 16.58 11.88 -8.62
N VAL A 107 16.30 10.61 -8.31
CA VAL A 107 15.04 10.16 -7.71
C VAL A 107 15.33 9.36 -6.44
N LEU A 108 14.42 9.46 -5.47
CA LEU A 108 14.50 8.78 -4.17
C LEU A 108 13.24 7.94 -3.94
N SER A 109 13.34 6.96 -3.04
CA SER A 109 12.16 6.24 -2.55
C SER A 109 11.46 7.04 -1.45
N PRO A 110 10.16 6.79 -1.18
CA PRO A 110 9.45 7.34 -0.03
C PRO A 110 10.19 7.11 1.30
N VAL A 111 10.81 5.95 1.46
CA VAL A 111 11.63 5.60 2.65
C VAL A 111 12.87 6.48 2.75
N GLU A 112 13.64 6.65 1.66
CA GLU A 112 14.83 7.52 1.63
C GLU A 112 14.48 8.98 1.95
N VAL A 113 13.33 9.47 1.46
CA VAL A 113 12.86 10.84 1.74
C VAL A 113 12.45 11.00 3.20
N SER A 114 11.68 10.05 3.74
CA SER A 114 11.27 10.06 5.15
C SER A 114 12.49 9.99 6.08
N ALA A 115 13.49 9.16 5.72
CA ALA A 115 14.76 9.10 6.44
C ALA A 115 15.48 10.45 6.44
N ARG A 116 15.44 11.23 5.36
CA ARG A 116 16.04 12.59 5.32
C ARG A 116 15.33 13.57 6.24
N TYR A 117 14.00 13.50 6.37
CA TYR A 117 13.27 14.34 7.32
C TYR A 117 13.67 14.03 8.77
N ILE A 118 13.73 12.74 9.13
CA ILE A 118 14.13 12.28 10.47
C ILE A 118 15.61 12.63 10.73
N ALA A 119 16.50 12.44 9.75
CA ALA A 119 17.91 12.77 9.85
C ALA A 119 18.14 14.27 10.08
N ALA A 120 17.30 15.14 9.50
CA ALA A 120 17.39 16.58 9.73
C ALA A 120 17.17 16.94 11.22
N PHE A 121 16.24 16.28 11.91
CA PHE A 121 16.07 16.45 13.36
C PHE A 121 17.30 15.95 14.11
N ARG A 122 17.81 14.75 13.78
CA ARG A 122 18.99 14.19 14.46
C ARG A 122 20.20 15.10 14.28
N GLU A 123 20.50 15.52 13.05
CA GLU A 123 21.64 16.39 12.74
C GLU A 123 21.52 17.75 13.46
N ALA A 124 20.32 18.33 13.47
CA ALA A 124 20.08 19.60 14.18
C ALA A 124 20.22 19.45 15.70
N TRP A 125 19.66 18.39 16.27
CA TRP A 125 19.78 18.06 17.70
C TRP A 125 21.24 17.85 18.11
N ASP A 126 21.94 16.96 17.40
CA ASP A 126 23.31 16.59 17.71
C ASP A 126 24.28 17.77 17.56
N ALA A 127 24.02 18.69 16.62
CA ALA A 127 24.82 19.91 16.46
C ALA A 127 24.57 21.00 17.51
N SER A 128 23.41 20.98 18.16
CA SER A 128 22.98 22.02 19.14
C SER A 128 22.81 21.47 20.55
N LEU A 129 21.60 21.10 20.94
CA LEU A 129 21.25 20.66 22.30
C LEU A 129 21.98 19.37 22.69
N GLY A 130 22.08 18.43 21.77
CA GLY A 130 22.80 17.16 21.96
C GLY A 130 24.27 17.37 22.26
N LYS A 131 24.93 18.27 21.51
CA LYS A 131 26.33 18.62 21.77
C LYS A 131 26.49 19.38 23.10
N ALA A 132 25.61 20.33 23.39
CA ALA A 132 25.67 21.13 24.62
C ALA A 132 25.49 20.28 25.87
N LYS A 133 24.62 19.27 25.84
CA LYS A 133 24.32 18.39 26.97
C LYS A 133 25.05 17.04 26.91
N GLN A 134 25.83 16.75 25.87
CA GLN A 134 26.46 15.45 25.58
C GLN A 134 25.44 14.29 25.51
N LEU A 135 24.30 14.54 24.86
CA LEU A 135 23.17 13.62 24.75
C LEU A 135 22.76 13.49 23.26
N PRO A 136 23.47 12.63 22.49
CA PRO A 136 23.08 12.37 21.09
C PRO A 136 21.62 11.91 20.99
N LEU A 137 20.91 12.30 19.93
CA LEU A 137 19.50 11.94 19.77
C LEU A 137 19.30 10.41 19.74
N ALA A 138 20.18 9.67 19.08
CA ALA A 138 20.09 8.21 18.94
C ALA A 138 20.15 7.45 20.29
N ASP A 139 20.66 8.08 21.36
CA ASP A 139 20.78 7.48 22.68
C ASP A 139 19.59 7.81 23.59
N GLN A 140 18.60 8.55 23.09
CA GLN A 140 17.45 8.98 23.87
C GLN A 140 16.26 8.01 23.69
N ASP A 141 15.29 8.09 24.59
CA ASP A 141 14.02 7.36 24.47
C ASP A 141 13.11 8.08 23.46
N ILE A 142 12.99 7.52 22.27
CA ILE A 142 12.29 8.15 21.15
C ILE A 142 10.95 7.48 20.90
N VAL A 143 9.91 8.29 20.81
CA VAL A 143 8.60 7.92 20.29
C VAL A 143 8.38 8.65 18.98
N LEU A 144 8.16 7.90 17.90
CA LEU A 144 7.84 8.40 16.56
C LEU A 144 6.38 8.11 16.25
N THR A 145 5.64 9.11 15.76
CA THR A 145 4.22 8.93 15.51
C THR A 145 3.90 8.46 14.09
N VAL A 146 2.81 7.70 13.98
CA VAL A 146 2.25 7.20 12.72
C VAL A 146 0.72 7.34 12.73
N PRO A 147 0.05 7.50 11.58
CA PRO A 147 -1.41 7.44 11.51
C PRO A 147 -1.95 6.11 12.06
N ALA A 148 -3.09 6.14 12.75
CA ALA A 148 -3.74 4.93 13.26
C ALA A 148 -4.16 3.97 12.11
N SER A 149 -4.39 4.51 10.95
CA SER A 149 -4.84 3.85 9.73
C SER A 149 -3.71 3.24 8.88
N PHE A 150 -2.42 3.48 9.23
CA PHE A 150 -1.30 2.85 8.51
C PHE A 150 -1.39 1.34 8.57
N ASP A 151 -1.23 0.71 7.41
CA ASP A 151 -1.05 -0.73 7.29
C ASP A 151 0.31 -1.16 7.89
N GLU A 152 0.48 -2.44 8.07
CA GLU A 152 1.69 -3.01 8.68
C GLU A 152 2.94 -2.66 7.85
N GLU A 153 2.82 -2.68 6.52
CA GLU A 153 3.92 -2.35 5.62
C GLU A 153 4.36 -0.88 5.77
N ALA A 154 3.41 0.07 5.84
CA ALA A 154 3.73 1.48 6.04
C ALA A 154 4.41 1.73 7.40
N ARG A 155 4.03 1.00 8.44
CA ARG A 155 4.66 1.04 9.77
C ARG A 155 6.10 0.51 9.72
N GLU A 156 6.32 -0.67 9.10
CA GLU A 156 7.66 -1.23 8.91
C GLU A 156 8.56 -0.30 8.09
N LEU A 157 8.05 0.30 7.01
CA LEU A 157 8.79 1.25 6.18
C LEU A 157 9.13 2.54 6.94
N THR A 158 8.28 2.97 7.88
CA THR A 158 8.58 4.11 8.77
C THR A 158 9.71 3.79 9.74
N VAL A 159 9.71 2.59 10.33
CA VAL A 159 10.84 2.11 11.17
C VAL A 159 12.12 2.04 10.34
N MET A 160 12.06 1.47 9.15
CA MET A 160 13.22 1.40 8.24
C MET A 160 13.77 2.80 7.90
N ALA A 161 12.89 3.79 7.70
CA ALA A 161 13.31 5.18 7.46
C ALA A 161 14.04 5.77 8.67
N ALA A 162 13.57 5.50 9.89
CA ALA A 162 14.21 5.94 11.12
C ALA A 162 15.57 5.25 11.34
N GLU A 163 15.69 3.95 11.06
CA GLU A 163 16.95 3.22 11.09
C GLU A 163 17.97 3.81 10.10
N GLN A 164 17.54 4.09 8.86
CA GLN A 164 18.38 4.76 7.85
C GLN A 164 18.80 6.18 8.29
N ALA A 165 17.96 6.88 9.06
CA ALA A 165 18.29 8.15 9.66
C ALA A 165 19.25 8.04 10.86
N GLY A 166 19.60 6.84 11.30
CA GLY A 166 20.49 6.57 12.43
C GLY A 166 19.79 6.58 13.78
N LEU A 167 18.49 6.30 13.82
CA LEU A 167 17.67 6.12 15.02
C LEU A 167 17.13 4.68 15.08
N PRO A 168 17.97 3.69 15.43
CA PRO A 168 17.56 2.28 15.39
C PRO A 168 16.70 1.84 16.58
N LYS A 169 16.58 2.66 17.61
CA LYS A 169 15.78 2.37 18.82
C LYS A 169 14.68 3.41 18.95
N LEU A 170 13.45 3.00 18.64
CA LEU A 170 12.30 3.86 18.81
C LEU A 170 11.04 3.03 19.11
N THR A 171 10.03 3.72 19.59
CA THR A 171 8.68 3.20 19.75
C THR A 171 7.77 3.94 18.80
N LEU A 172 6.86 3.23 18.13
CA LEU A 172 5.81 3.88 17.36
C LEU A 172 4.61 4.17 18.27
N LEU A 173 3.96 5.31 18.04
CA LEU A 173 2.71 5.70 18.68
C LEU A 173 1.75 6.25 17.63
N GLU A 174 0.48 5.90 17.74
CA GLU A 174 -0.54 6.43 16.84
C GLU A 174 -0.83 7.90 17.11
N GLU A 175 -0.95 8.71 16.03
CA GLU A 175 -1.19 10.16 16.11
C GLU A 175 -2.42 10.54 16.95
N PRO A 176 -3.59 9.87 16.82
CA PRO A 176 -4.74 10.18 17.66
C PRO A 176 -4.49 9.94 19.16
N ALA A 177 -3.74 8.88 19.47
CA ALA A 177 -3.33 8.61 20.86
C ALA A 177 -2.38 9.68 21.37
N ALA A 178 -1.39 10.08 20.56
CA ALA A 178 -0.47 11.16 20.88
C ALA A 178 -1.20 12.49 21.10
N ALA A 179 -2.14 12.86 20.21
CA ALA A 179 -2.95 14.06 20.37
C ALA A 179 -3.75 14.05 21.67
N PHE A 180 -4.25 12.88 22.07
CA PHE A 180 -4.97 12.72 23.32
C PHE A 180 -4.04 12.80 24.56
N TYR A 181 -2.84 12.24 24.48
CA TYR A 181 -1.80 12.41 25.53
C TYR A 181 -1.40 13.87 25.71
N SER A 182 -1.32 14.63 24.61
CA SER A 182 -1.07 16.08 24.68
C SER A 182 -2.19 16.81 25.45
N TRP A 183 -3.46 16.47 25.14
CA TRP A 183 -4.59 17.04 25.85
C TRP A 183 -4.57 16.70 27.36
N ILE A 184 -4.26 15.44 27.69
CA ILE A 184 -4.09 15.01 29.10
C ILE A 184 -3.00 15.85 29.76
N ALA A 185 -1.79 15.92 29.16
CA ALA A 185 -0.67 16.67 29.75
C ALA A 185 -1.01 18.14 30.04
N ASN A 186 -1.80 18.76 29.17
CA ASN A 186 -2.19 20.17 29.31
C ASN A 186 -3.38 20.42 30.23
N ASN A 187 -4.23 19.41 30.53
CA ASN A 187 -5.52 19.61 31.21
C ASN A 187 -5.71 18.73 32.45
N LEU A 188 -4.66 18.17 33.02
CA LEU A 188 -4.75 17.14 34.06
C LEU A 188 -5.52 17.56 35.32
N SER A 189 -5.43 18.82 35.76
CA SER A 189 -6.24 19.31 36.90
C SER A 189 -7.73 19.46 36.54
N GLN A 190 -8.05 19.65 35.25
CA GLN A 190 -9.40 19.80 34.72
C GLN A 190 -9.96 18.48 34.17
N SER A 191 -9.11 17.58 33.66
CA SER A 191 -9.52 16.30 33.06
C SER A 191 -10.33 15.44 34.05
N ARG A 192 -9.96 15.47 35.34
CA ARG A 192 -10.72 14.79 36.42
C ARG A 192 -12.16 15.31 36.59
N LYS A 193 -12.46 16.54 36.13
CA LYS A 193 -13.80 17.15 36.19
C LYS A 193 -14.57 17.01 34.88
N LEU A 194 -13.84 16.97 33.75
CA LEU A 194 -14.41 16.94 32.40
C LEU A 194 -14.69 15.52 31.92
N LEU A 195 -13.98 14.51 32.46
CA LEU A 195 -14.11 13.14 32.06
C LEU A 195 -15.04 12.34 32.97
N PHE A 196 -16.00 11.61 32.39
CA PHE A 196 -16.90 10.71 33.10
C PHE A 196 -16.83 9.30 32.56
N ASP A 197 -17.23 8.33 33.37
CA ASP A 197 -17.22 6.92 32.98
C ASP A 197 -18.15 6.64 31.79
N GLY A 198 -17.65 5.91 30.80
CA GLY A 198 -18.38 5.57 29.57
C GLY A 198 -18.38 6.67 28.51
N GLN A 199 -17.78 7.83 28.72
CA GLN A 199 -17.71 8.93 27.75
C GLN A 199 -17.01 8.49 26.47
N ILE A 200 -17.59 8.88 25.33
CA ILE A 200 -17.00 8.63 24.01
C ILE A 200 -16.37 9.91 23.47
N VAL A 201 -15.08 9.89 23.25
CA VAL A 201 -14.33 11.01 22.67
C VAL A 201 -13.96 10.68 21.22
N LEU A 202 -14.40 11.52 20.30
CA LEU A 202 -13.95 11.48 18.91
C LEU A 202 -12.63 12.25 18.81
N VAL A 203 -11.56 11.60 18.38
CA VAL A 203 -10.35 12.29 17.91
C VAL A 203 -10.50 12.49 16.40
N CYS A 204 -10.53 13.74 15.98
CA CYS A 204 -10.69 14.16 14.61
C CYS A 204 -9.37 14.83 14.17
N ASP A 205 -8.53 14.07 13.47
CA ASP A 205 -7.22 14.52 12.99
C ASP A 205 -7.30 14.80 11.49
N VAL A 206 -7.17 16.07 11.09
CA VAL A 206 -7.11 16.49 9.70
C VAL A 206 -5.85 17.35 9.50
N GLY A 207 -4.87 16.73 8.89
CA GLY A 207 -3.60 17.35 8.55
C GLY A 207 -3.63 18.06 7.20
N GLY A 208 -2.43 18.25 6.62
CA GLY A 208 -2.31 18.77 5.25
C GLY A 208 -2.74 17.75 4.21
N GLY A 209 -2.32 16.50 4.31
CA GLY A 209 -2.55 15.47 3.30
C GLY A 209 -3.52 14.37 3.67
N THR A 210 -3.86 14.21 4.96
CA THR A 210 -4.61 13.05 5.47
C THR A 210 -5.66 13.44 6.49
N SER A 211 -6.72 12.61 6.59
CA SER A 211 -7.72 12.67 7.65
C SER A 211 -7.86 11.31 8.32
N ASP A 212 -7.79 11.30 9.62
CA ASP A 212 -7.91 10.13 10.47
C ASP A 212 -8.93 10.35 11.60
N PHE A 213 -9.80 9.35 11.83
CA PHE A 213 -10.82 9.40 12.86
C PHE A 213 -10.64 8.24 13.83
N SER A 214 -10.75 8.50 15.13
CA SER A 214 -10.71 7.47 16.16
C SER A 214 -11.71 7.75 17.27
N LEU A 215 -12.35 6.69 17.79
CA LEU A 215 -13.17 6.79 18.99
C LEU A 215 -12.44 6.21 20.19
N ILE A 216 -12.44 6.97 21.28
CA ILE A 216 -11.84 6.61 22.55
C ILE A 216 -12.94 6.60 23.61
N ARG A 217 -13.06 5.47 24.30
CA ARG A 217 -13.95 5.36 25.47
C ARG A 217 -13.17 5.67 26.74
N VAL A 218 -13.71 6.53 27.56
CA VAL A 218 -13.20 6.81 28.89
C VAL A 218 -13.80 5.79 29.85
N SER A 219 -12.96 5.16 30.67
CA SER A 219 -13.37 4.32 31.81
C SER A 219 -12.83 4.93 33.08
N ARG A 220 -13.68 5.10 34.08
CA ARG A 220 -13.29 5.73 35.33
C ARG A 220 -13.57 4.84 36.52
N GLN A 221 -12.55 4.54 37.30
CA GLN A 221 -12.66 3.82 38.57
C GLN A 221 -12.06 4.66 39.70
N GLY A 222 -12.92 5.44 40.39
CA GLY A 222 -12.48 6.39 41.41
C GLY A 222 -11.65 7.53 40.80
N ASP A 223 -10.40 7.68 41.24
CA ASP A 223 -9.46 8.68 40.70
C ASP A 223 -8.65 8.16 39.47
N LEU A 224 -8.74 6.87 39.16
CA LEU A 224 -8.10 6.28 37.98
C LEU A 224 -8.98 6.50 36.76
N VAL A 225 -8.38 7.05 35.73
CA VAL A 225 -9.02 7.23 34.44
C VAL A 225 -8.27 6.37 33.41
N ASP A 226 -9.00 5.49 32.78
CA ASP A 226 -8.53 4.61 31.73
C ASP A 226 -9.16 4.99 30.40
N PHE A 227 -8.44 4.77 29.29
CA PHE A 227 -8.91 5.09 27.96
C PHE A 227 -8.77 3.88 27.06
N THR A 228 -9.86 3.52 26.42
CA THR A 228 -9.88 2.39 25.48
C THR A 228 -10.29 2.87 24.11
N ARG A 229 -9.45 2.66 23.09
CA ARG A 229 -9.82 2.92 21.71
C ARG A 229 -10.88 1.90 21.26
N THR A 230 -12.05 2.38 20.83
CA THR A 230 -13.18 1.53 20.44
C THR A 230 -13.34 1.38 18.94
N ALA A 231 -12.91 2.38 18.15
CA ALA A 231 -12.98 2.34 16.69
C ALA A 231 -11.87 3.18 16.05
N VAL A 232 -11.46 2.79 14.82
CA VAL A 232 -10.54 3.53 13.95
C VAL A 232 -11.16 3.61 12.57
N GLY A 233 -11.12 4.80 11.94
CA GLY A 233 -11.56 5.04 10.58
C GLY A 233 -10.59 4.52 9.53
N LYS A 234 -11.01 4.56 8.26
CA LYS A 234 -10.13 4.30 7.12
C LYS A 234 -9.13 5.45 6.98
N HIS A 235 -7.95 5.14 6.46
CA HIS A 235 -6.98 6.18 6.07
C HIS A 235 -7.49 6.94 4.85
N LEU A 236 -7.69 8.23 5.00
CA LEU A 236 -8.20 9.09 3.93
C LEU A 236 -7.07 10.00 3.46
N LEU A 237 -6.69 9.89 2.20
CA LEU A 237 -5.85 10.89 1.56
C LEU A 237 -6.71 12.12 1.23
N LEU A 238 -6.99 12.91 2.23
CA LEU A 238 -7.83 14.09 2.20
C LEU A 238 -7.41 15.04 3.32
N GLY A 239 -7.12 16.29 3.01
CA GLY A 239 -6.70 17.26 4.01
C GLY A 239 -6.60 18.69 3.47
N GLY A 240 -5.89 19.55 4.18
CA GLY A 240 -5.73 20.97 3.83
C GLY A 240 -5.12 21.21 2.44
N ASP A 241 -4.27 20.31 1.97
CA ASP A 241 -3.65 20.37 0.65
C ASP A 241 -4.68 20.22 -0.48
N ASN A 242 -5.77 19.46 -0.25
CA ASN A 242 -6.86 19.33 -1.21
C ASN A 242 -7.65 20.65 -1.31
N LEU A 243 -7.85 21.35 -0.19
CA LEU A 243 -8.47 22.68 -0.22
C LEU A 243 -7.58 23.69 -0.93
N ASP A 244 -6.25 23.62 -0.76
CA ASP A 244 -5.30 24.46 -1.51
C ASP A 244 -5.41 24.24 -3.01
N LEU A 245 -5.52 22.99 -3.46
CA LEU A 245 -5.72 22.63 -4.86
C LEU A 245 -7.05 23.14 -5.40
N THR A 246 -8.12 23.07 -4.60
CA THR A 246 -9.44 23.58 -4.99
C THR A 246 -9.42 25.09 -5.15
N ILE A 247 -8.77 25.82 -4.24
CA ILE A 247 -8.56 27.28 -4.36
C ILE A 247 -7.68 27.60 -5.57
N ALA A 248 -6.63 26.83 -5.83
CA ALA A 248 -5.78 27.03 -7.00
C ALA A 248 -6.54 26.84 -8.32
N TRP A 249 -7.44 25.85 -8.37
CA TRP A 249 -8.33 25.65 -9.52
C TRP A 249 -9.34 26.80 -9.71
N LEU A 250 -9.92 27.32 -8.62
CA LEU A 250 -10.75 28.52 -8.65
C LEU A 250 -9.98 29.71 -9.24
N VAL A 251 -8.75 29.95 -8.78
CA VAL A 251 -7.89 31.02 -9.28
C VAL A 251 -7.52 30.83 -10.76
N GLU A 252 -7.14 29.60 -11.19
CA GLU A 252 -6.87 29.28 -12.60
C GLU A 252 -8.10 29.57 -13.48
N THR A 253 -9.28 29.22 -12.99
CA THR A 253 -10.55 29.52 -13.68
C THR A 253 -10.79 31.03 -13.81
N LYS A 254 -10.53 31.81 -12.74
CA LYS A 254 -10.64 33.28 -12.77
C LYS A 254 -9.64 33.92 -13.74
N LEU A 255 -8.44 33.36 -13.84
CA LEU A 255 -7.39 33.87 -14.76
C LEU A 255 -7.74 33.57 -16.21
N GLY A 256 -8.53 32.52 -16.51
CA GLY A 256 -9.03 32.19 -17.85
C GLY A 256 -7.95 31.77 -18.84
N VAL A 257 -6.74 31.44 -18.38
CA VAL A 257 -5.61 30.99 -19.20
C VAL A 257 -4.97 29.72 -18.63
N PRO A 258 -4.57 28.77 -19.49
CA PRO A 258 -3.90 27.58 -19.02
C PRO A 258 -2.51 27.91 -18.45
N LEU A 259 -2.21 27.38 -17.27
CA LEU A 259 -0.93 27.60 -16.60
C LEU A 259 0.04 26.45 -16.87
N SER A 260 1.32 26.76 -16.95
CA SER A 260 2.40 25.75 -16.99
C SER A 260 2.56 25.09 -15.62
N ILE A 261 3.19 23.91 -15.58
CA ILE A 261 3.48 23.16 -14.33
C ILE A 261 4.19 24.07 -13.29
N ARG A 262 5.18 24.83 -13.72
CA ARG A 262 5.90 25.78 -12.85
C ARG A 262 4.97 26.87 -12.29
N GLN A 263 4.08 27.40 -13.10
CA GLN A 263 3.13 28.44 -12.66
C GLN A 263 2.10 27.85 -11.70
N ARG A 264 1.60 26.64 -11.94
CA ARG A 264 0.68 25.92 -11.03
C ARG A 264 1.32 25.64 -9.67
N SER A 265 2.58 25.22 -9.63
CA SER A 265 3.31 25.02 -8.38
C SER A 265 3.45 26.32 -7.56
N GLY A 266 3.83 27.41 -8.22
CA GLY A 266 3.90 28.73 -7.57
C GLY A 266 2.52 29.24 -7.14
N LEU A 267 1.48 28.99 -7.94
CA LEU A 267 0.09 29.33 -7.61
C LEU A 267 -0.38 28.58 -6.37
N ARG A 268 -0.18 27.26 -6.32
CA ARG A 268 -0.55 26.43 -5.17
C ARG A 268 0.03 26.99 -3.87
N ARG A 269 1.31 27.36 -3.86
CA ARG A 269 1.96 27.95 -2.69
C ARG A 269 1.30 29.27 -2.25
N GLN A 270 0.92 30.14 -3.19
CA GLN A 270 0.20 31.36 -2.87
C GLN A 270 -1.20 31.08 -2.34
N CYS A 271 -1.89 30.06 -2.88
CA CYS A 271 -3.22 29.63 -2.42
C CYS A 271 -3.18 29.06 -0.99
N THR A 272 -2.13 28.30 -0.63
CA THR A 272 -1.91 27.87 0.75
C THR A 272 -1.83 29.05 1.71
N ASN A 273 -0.98 30.05 1.39
CA ASN A 273 -0.85 31.25 2.21
C ASN A 273 -2.15 32.07 2.26
N ALA A 274 -2.86 32.18 1.14
CA ALA A 274 -4.14 32.88 1.08
C ALA A 274 -5.20 32.19 1.95
N LYS A 275 -5.33 30.85 1.85
CA LYS A 275 -6.21 30.02 2.68
C LYS A 275 -5.95 30.27 4.17
N GLU A 276 -4.69 30.08 4.61
CA GLU A 276 -4.31 30.23 6.02
C GLU A 276 -4.67 31.60 6.56
N ARG A 277 -4.38 32.67 5.81
CA ARG A 277 -4.68 34.05 6.22
C ARG A 277 -6.18 34.36 6.22
N LEU A 278 -6.89 33.97 5.15
CA LEU A 278 -8.32 34.28 4.99
C LEU A 278 -9.20 33.54 6.00
N LEU A 279 -8.85 32.30 6.35
CA LEU A 279 -9.60 31.51 7.30
C LEU A 279 -9.28 31.86 8.76
N SER A 280 -8.05 32.35 9.05
CA SER A 280 -7.63 32.69 10.41
C SER A 280 -7.91 34.13 10.81
N ASP A 281 -7.91 35.08 9.87
CA ASP A 281 -8.20 36.50 10.16
C ASP A 281 -9.60 36.90 9.66
N PRO A 282 -10.57 37.09 10.57
CA PRO A 282 -11.94 37.45 10.19
C PRO A 282 -12.03 38.86 9.57
N ASN A 283 -11.05 39.71 9.76
CA ASN A 283 -11.04 41.07 9.21
C ASN A 283 -10.46 41.15 7.78
N LEU A 284 -9.72 40.14 7.34
CA LEU A 284 -9.12 40.07 6.03
C LEU A 284 -10.18 39.67 4.98
N LYS A 285 -10.48 40.58 4.03
CA LYS A 285 -11.53 40.34 3.02
C LYS A 285 -11.06 39.62 1.79
N SER A 286 -9.80 39.84 1.35
CA SER A 286 -9.23 39.23 0.18
C SER A 286 -7.71 39.13 0.24
N VAL A 287 -7.12 38.29 -0.59
CA VAL A 287 -5.67 38.17 -0.79
C VAL A 287 -5.39 38.20 -2.28
N GLU A 288 -4.51 39.09 -2.71
CA GLU A 288 -4.05 39.18 -4.11
C GLU A 288 -3.16 37.96 -4.44
N ILE A 289 -3.41 37.36 -5.58
CA ILE A 289 -2.61 36.30 -6.18
C ILE A 289 -1.98 36.80 -7.45
N THR A 290 -0.67 36.64 -7.58
CA THR A 290 0.10 37.09 -8.74
C THR A 290 0.84 35.92 -9.39
N VAL A 291 0.53 35.60 -10.64
CA VAL A 291 1.21 34.59 -11.45
C VAL A 291 2.09 35.25 -12.48
N LEU A 292 3.39 34.94 -12.45
CA LEU A 292 4.36 35.50 -13.39
C LEU A 292 4.16 34.91 -14.79
N GLY A 293 4.17 35.78 -15.81
CA GLY A 293 4.05 35.37 -17.23
C GLY A 293 5.28 34.56 -17.71
N THR A 294 5.08 33.69 -18.70
CA THR A 294 6.13 32.93 -19.39
C THR A 294 6.59 33.73 -20.64
N GLY A 295 7.57 34.62 -20.53
CA GLY A 295 8.13 35.31 -21.68
C GLY A 295 9.56 35.80 -21.43
N SER A 296 10.39 35.79 -22.49
CA SER A 296 11.78 36.29 -22.47
C SER A 296 11.88 37.82 -22.41
N ALA A 297 10.76 38.53 -22.43
CA ALA A 297 10.72 39.97 -22.23
C ALA A 297 10.84 40.30 -20.74
N LEU A 298 11.72 41.22 -20.38
CA LEU A 298 11.99 41.68 -19.02
C LEU A 298 10.74 42.21 -18.26
N ILE A 299 9.59 42.30 -18.92
CA ILE A 299 8.28 42.71 -18.41
C ILE A 299 7.24 41.73 -18.99
N GLY A 300 7.28 40.44 -18.59
CA GLY A 300 6.14 39.52 -18.79
C GLY A 300 4.96 40.07 -18.00
N LYS A 301 3.78 40.29 -18.63
CA LYS A 301 2.56 40.73 -17.92
C LYS A 301 2.27 39.71 -16.80
N ALA A 302 2.42 40.14 -15.54
CA ALA A 302 1.95 39.38 -14.40
C ALA A 302 0.42 39.27 -14.48
N LEU A 303 -0.09 38.05 -14.37
CA LEU A 303 -1.51 37.81 -14.24
C LEU A 303 -1.87 38.03 -12.77
N LYS A 304 -2.87 38.85 -12.50
CA LYS A 304 -3.31 39.15 -11.14
C LYS A 304 -4.78 38.83 -10.97
N THR A 305 -5.11 38.26 -9.83
CA THR A 305 -6.48 38.07 -9.38
C THR A 305 -6.50 38.11 -7.86
N GLU A 306 -7.66 37.94 -7.25
CA GLU A 306 -7.78 37.85 -5.81
C GLU A 306 -8.64 36.64 -5.40
N VAL A 307 -8.36 36.11 -4.21
CA VAL A 307 -9.22 35.15 -3.52
C VAL A 307 -9.94 35.91 -2.42
N LEU A 308 -11.27 35.85 -2.45
CA LEU A 308 -12.12 36.49 -1.44
C LEU A 308 -12.25 35.54 -0.24
N ARG A 309 -12.43 36.12 0.95
CA ARG A 309 -12.69 35.35 2.18
C ARG A 309 -13.97 34.51 2.06
N GLU A 310 -15.00 35.07 1.45
CA GLU A 310 -16.28 34.40 1.23
C GLU A 310 -16.12 33.13 0.36
N GLU A 311 -15.33 33.22 -0.71
CA GLU A 311 -15.04 32.07 -1.58
C GLU A 311 -14.24 30.98 -0.83
N ALA A 312 -13.23 31.37 -0.04
CA ALA A 312 -12.44 30.43 0.75
C ALA A 312 -13.33 29.74 1.82
N LEU A 313 -14.25 30.48 2.44
CA LEU A 313 -15.21 29.92 3.41
C LEU A 313 -16.23 28.99 2.73
N GLU A 314 -16.80 29.37 1.59
CA GLU A 314 -17.74 28.53 0.85
C GLU A 314 -17.09 27.17 0.48
N LEU A 315 -15.88 27.23 -0.10
CA LEU A 315 -15.14 26.00 -0.41
C LEU A 315 -14.86 25.14 0.84
N ALA A 316 -14.41 25.76 1.93
CA ALA A 316 -14.09 25.02 3.15
C ALA A 316 -15.34 24.47 3.87
N LEU A 317 -16.39 25.25 4.01
CA LEU A 317 -17.56 24.89 4.80
C LEU A 317 -18.59 24.08 4.00
N ASP A 318 -18.86 24.44 2.76
CA ASP A 318 -19.88 23.77 1.95
C ASP A 318 -19.29 22.72 1.00
N GLY A 319 -18.00 22.85 0.64
CA GLY A 319 -17.28 21.85 -0.13
C GLY A 319 -16.67 20.75 0.72
N PHE A 320 -15.89 21.10 1.76
CA PHE A 320 -15.16 20.14 2.58
C PHE A 320 -15.85 19.74 3.89
N LEU A 321 -16.65 20.61 4.46
CA LEU A 321 -17.36 20.38 5.72
C LEU A 321 -18.87 20.62 5.60
N PRO A 322 -19.58 20.10 4.59
CA PRO A 322 -21.02 20.28 4.48
C PRO A 322 -21.74 19.68 5.69
N ILE A 323 -22.83 20.33 6.14
CA ILE A 323 -23.77 19.68 7.06
C ILE A 323 -24.65 18.76 6.22
N THR A 324 -24.56 17.48 6.49
CA THR A 324 -25.27 16.41 5.77
C THR A 324 -26.30 15.75 6.67
N GLU A 325 -27.21 14.98 6.09
CA GLU A 325 -28.10 14.14 6.87
C GLU A 325 -27.37 12.94 7.45
N ARG A 326 -27.89 12.41 8.54
CA ARG A 326 -27.35 11.22 9.16
C ARG A 326 -27.48 10.04 8.18
N GLY A 327 -26.37 9.30 7.94
CA GLY A 327 -26.31 8.19 7.01
C GLY A 327 -25.96 8.58 5.57
N ASP A 328 -25.75 9.86 5.28
CA ASP A 328 -25.18 10.28 4.00
C ASP A 328 -23.78 9.71 3.82
N MET A 329 -23.58 8.92 2.78
CA MET A 329 -22.29 8.29 2.48
C MET A 329 -21.48 9.13 1.49
N PRO A 330 -20.15 9.08 1.58
CA PRO A 330 -19.29 9.70 0.58
C PRO A 330 -19.54 9.08 -0.79
N LYS A 331 -19.48 9.89 -1.85
CA LYS A 331 -19.65 9.43 -3.22
C LYS A 331 -18.40 8.68 -3.68
N GLU A 332 -18.59 7.49 -4.20
CA GLU A 332 -17.55 6.75 -4.91
C GLU A 332 -17.59 7.12 -6.39
N GLU A 333 -16.87 8.16 -6.78
CA GLU A 333 -16.70 8.50 -8.19
C GLU A 333 -15.38 7.86 -8.70
N LYS A 334 -15.43 7.29 -9.92
CA LYS A 334 -14.26 6.68 -10.57
C LYS A 334 -13.12 7.68 -10.89
N ARG A 335 -13.37 9.00 -10.75
CA ARG A 335 -12.39 10.06 -11.05
C ARG A 335 -12.38 11.11 -9.94
N SER A 336 -11.26 11.26 -9.28
CA SER A 336 -11.01 12.38 -8.37
C SER A 336 -10.33 13.52 -9.12
N LEU A 337 -10.79 14.75 -8.89
CA LEU A 337 -10.13 15.97 -9.37
C LEU A 337 -8.70 16.12 -8.83
N PHE A 338 -8.36 15.42 -7.74
CA PHE A 338 -7.10 15.54 -7.03
C PHE A 338 -6.04 14.50 -7.46
N ARG A 339 -6.38 13.51 -8.31
CA ARG A 339 -5.45 12.45 -8.75
C ARG A 339 -4.33 12.92 -9.70
N GLU A 340 -4.33 14.19 -10.12
CA GLU A 340 -3.26 14.75 -10.97
C GLU A 340 -1.84 14.67 -10.37
N LEU A 341 -1.72 14.33 -9.08
CA LEU A 341 -0.45 14.31 -8.35
C LEU A 341 0.09 12.88 -8.09
N GLY A 342 -0.51 11.86 -8.67
CA GLY A 342 -0.06 10.46 -8.53
C GLY A 342 -0.43 9.79 -7.20
N LEU A 343 -1.08 10.51 -6.26
CA LEU A 343 -1.60 9.95 -5.01
C LEU A 343 -3.09 9.62 -5.14
N PRO A 344 -3.58 8.49 -4.57
CA PRO A 344 -4.97 8.07 -4.66
C PRO A 344 -5.85 8.85 -3.68
N TYR A 345 -6.01 10.16 -3.93
CA TYR A 345 -6.91 10.99 -3.13
C TYR A 345 -8.35 10.49 -3.22
N VAL A 346 -9.10 10.61 -2.12
CA VAL A 346 -10.52 10.25 -2.11
C VAL A 346 -11.32 11.07 -3.11
N SER A 347 -12.36 10.49 -3.69
CA SER A 347 -13.18 11.14 -4.73
C SER A 347 -14.13 12.20 -4.17
N ASP A 348 -14.71 11.98 -2.97
CA ASP A 348 -15.56 12.96 -2.31
C ASP A 348 -14.76 13.81 -1.31
N PRO A 349 -14.60 15.12 -1.52
CA PRO A 349 -13.83 15.99 -0.64
C PRO A 349 -14.54 16.29 0.70
N ALA A 350 -15.78 15.85 0.88
CA ALA A 350 -16.57 16.15 2.07
C ALA A 350 -16.12 15.33 3.29
N VAL A 351 -15.19 15.87 4.07
CA VAL A 351 -14.66 15.26 5.31
C VAL A 351 -15.80 14.84 6.25
N THR A 352 -16.87 15.65 6.35
CA THR A 352 -18.02 15.35 7.21
C THR A 352 -18.79 14.11 6.75
N LYS A 353 -18.87 13.79 5.46
CA LYS A 353 -19.49 12.55 4.99
C LYS A 353 -18.67 11.32 5.37
N HIS A 354 -17.36 11.41 5.26
CA HIS A 354 -16.46 10.33 5.71
C HIS A 354 -16.53 10.13 7.22
N LEU A 355 -16.63 11.22 7.98
CA LEU A 355 -16.85 11.17 9.43
C LEU A 355 -18.22 10.55 9.77
N ASN A 356 -19.28 10.93 9.06
CA ASN A 356 -20.62 10.34 9.23
C ASN A 356 -20.59 8.82 8.97
N ALA A 357 -20.00 8.38 7.84
CA ALA A 357 -19.84 6.97 7.52
C ALA A 357 -19.03 6.21 8.60
N PHE A 358 -18.00 6.82 9.14
CA PHE A 358 -17.21 6.24 10.25
C PHE A 358 -18.05 6.08 11.51
N LEU A 359 -18.77 7.13 11.95
CA LEU A 359 -19.59 7.09 13.16
C LEU A 359 -20.77 6.12 13.05
N GLU A 360 -21.38 6.02 11.86
CA GLU A 360 -22.42 5.02 11.60
C GLU A 360 -21.88 3.60 11.67
N SER A 361 -20.71 3.34 11.10
CA SER A 361 -20.05 2.02 11.16
C SER A 361 -19.65 1.63 12.56
N ALA A 362 -19.26 2.60 13.40
CA ALA A 362 -18.89 2.39 14.79
C ALA A 362 -20.13 2.24 15.72
N GLY A 363 -21.31 2.69 15.27
CA GLY A 363 -22.56 2.62 16.04
C GLY A 363 -22.51 3.43 17.36
N GLN A 364 -21.66 4.46 17.46
CA GLN A 364 -21.42 5.23 18.69
C GLN A 364 -21.49 6.72 18.39
N ALA A 365 -22.25 7.46 19.19
CA ALA A 365 -22.29 8.92 19.18
C ALA A 365 -21.16 9.48 20.06
N PRO A 366 -20.37 10.46 19.63
CA PRO A 366 -19.37 11.07 20.46
C PRO A 366 -20.00 12.07 21.45
N ASP A 367 -19.55 12.03 22.72
CA ASP A 367 -19.89 13.03 23.75
C ASP A 367 -18.98 14.24 23.67
N ALA A 368 -17.75 14.04 23.21
CA ALA A 368 -16.78 15.11 23.03
C ALA A 368 -15.98 14.90 21.75
N ILE A 369 -15.41 15.99 21.22
CA ILE A 369 -14.51 15.98 20.07
C ILE A 369 -13.18 16.63 20.47
N LEU A 370 -12.08 15.92 20.21
CA LEU A 370 -10.72 16.43 20.25
C LEU A 370 -10.24 16.65 18.84
N PHE A 371 -10.01 17.91 18.47
CA PHE A 371 -9.46 18.26 17.15
C PHE A 371 -7.95 18.24 17.17
N ASN A 372 -7.37 17.77 16.08
CA ASN A 372 -5.95 17.76 15.80
C ASN A 372 -5.66 18.08 14.32
N GLY A 373 -4.42 18.48 14.01
CA GLY A 373 -3.98 18.82 12.68
C GLY A 373 -4.22 20.29 12.27
N GLY A 374 -3.33 20.80 11.44
CA GLY A 374 -3.31 22.23 11.02
C GLY A 374 -4.55 22.70 10.27
N PHE A 375 -5.33 21.77 9.67
CA PHE A 375 -6.60 22.10 9.03
C PHE A 375 -7.59 22.76 10.01
N PHE A 376 -7.57 22.37 11.27
CA PHE A 376 -8.49 22.85 12.32
C PHE A 376 -7.98 24.07 13.10
N ILE A 377 -6.88 24.70 12.72
CA ILE A 377 -6.43 25.94 13.36
C ILE A 377 -7.53 27.03 13.33
N PRO A 378 -8.25 27.28 12.19
CA PRO A 378 -9.39 28.21 12.21
C PRO A 378 -10.57 27.64 13.01
N GLU A 379 -11.00 28.37 14.04
CA GLU A 379 -12.09 27.97 14.92
C GLU A 379 -13.40 27.63 14.20
N ILE A 380 -13.70 28.39 13.15
CA ILE A 380 -14.92 28.21 12.36
C ILE A 380 -15.05 26.79 11.77
N LEU A 381 -13.92 26.13 11.44
CA LEU A 381 -13.91 24.77 10.91
C LEU A 381 -14.23 23.74 12.01
N ARG A 382 -13.68 23.95 13.23
CA ARG A 382 -14.00 23.09 14.39
C ARG A 382 -15.48 23.19 14.77
N GLN A 383 -16.01 24.42 14.82
CA GLN A 383 -17.43 24.66 15.11
C GLN A 383 -18.33 23.98 14.06
N ARG A 384 -17.97 24.06 12.77
CA ARG A 384 -18.73 23.43 11.68
C ARG A 384 -18.83 21.91 11.83
N VAL A 385 -17.73 21.22 12.20
CA VAL A 385 -17.76 19.78 12.46
C VAL A 385 -18.62 19.47 13.69
N ALA A 386 -18.50 20.24 14.76
CA ALA A 386 -19.31 20.06 15.95
C ALA A 386 -20.81 20.26 15.66
N ASP A 387 -21.16 21.23 14.78
CA ASP A 387 -22.53 21.46 14.31
C ASP A 387 -23.07 20.30 13.48
N ALA A 388 -22.22 19.72 12.60
CA ALA A 388 -22.59 18.53 11.81
C ALA A 388 -22.91 17.33 12.73
N VAL A 389 -22.04 17.06 13.71
CA VAL A 389 -22.27 15.97 14.69
C VAL A 389 -23.51 16.26 15.53
N ALA A 390 -23.74 17.52 15.93
CA ALA A 390 -24.95 17.91 16.66
C ALA A 390 -26.22 17.69 15.84
N HIS A 391 -26.16 17.97 14.54
CA HIS A 391 -27.27 17.73 13.61
C HIS A 391 -27.59 16.23 13.51
N TRP A 392 -26.59 15.35 13.40
CA TRP A 392 -26.79 13.89 13.26
C TRP A 392 -27.33 13.22 14.52
N TYR A 393 -26.92 13.67 15.71
CA TYR A 393 -27.24 13.00 16.98
C TYR A 393 -28.16 13.80 17.91
N GLY A 394 -28.57 15.02 17.52
CA GLY A 394 -29.45 15.87 18.33
C GLY A 394 -28.80 16.42 19.61
N LYS A 395 -27.52 16.20 19.82
CA LYS A 395 -26.72 16.68 20.97
C LYS A 395 -25.40 17.23 20.49
N ARG A 396 -25.07 18.48 20.90
CA ARG A 396 -23.77 19.05 20.56
C ARG A 396 -22.69 18.42 21.43
N PRO A 397 -21.62 17.85 20.83
CA PRO A 397 -20.49 17.33 21.57
C PRO A 397 -19.69 18.47 22.23
N GLU A 398 -19.07 18.20 23.37
CA GLU A 398 -18.11 19.10 23.99
C GLU A 398 -16.84 19.17 23.11
N VAL A 399 -16.25 20.35 22.94
CA VAL A 399 -14.99 20.51 22.18
C VAL A 399 -13.84 20.55 23.18
N PHE A 400 -12.99 19.55 23.08
CA PHE A 400 -11.74 19.50 23.85
C PHE A 400 -10.65 20.26 23.06
N GLU A 401 -10.01 21.22 23.69
CA GLU A 401 -9.04 22.09 23.04
C GLU A 401 -7.60 21.67 23.37
N ASN A 402 -6.81 21.39 22.35
CA ASN A 402 -5.35 21.39 22.42
C ASN A 402 -4.84 22.83 22.24
N ARG A 403 -3.80 23.20 22.98
CA ARG A 403 -3.23 24.56 22.95
C ARG A 403 -2.61 24.91 21.60
N ASP A 404 -1.98 23.91 20.93
CA ASP A 404 -1.26 24.09 19.68
C ASP A 404 -1.48 22.84 18.83
N LEU A 405 -2.34 22.96 17.81
CA LEU A 405 -2.75 21.83 16.98
C LEU A 405 -1.62 21.30 16.10
N ASP A 406 -0.63 22.14 15.77
CA ASP A 406 0.52 21.72 14.95
C ASP A 406 1.57 20.94 15.76
N LEU A 407 1.55 21.05 17.09
CA LEU A 407 2.57 20.49 17.98
C LEU A 407 2.00 19.45 18.95
N ALA A 408 0.69 19.28 18.95
CA ALA A 408 0.01 18.40 19.88
C ALA A 408 0.51 16.96 19.79
N VAL A 409 0.71 16.44 18.59
CA VAL A 409 1.17 15.07 18.35
C VAL A 409 2.59 14.87 18.88
N ALA A 410 3.54 15.75 18.56
CA ALA A 410 4.90 15.67 19.08
C ALA A 410 4.95 15.82 20.61
N THR A 411 4.17 16.76 21.16
CA THR A 411 4.05 17.01 22.60
C THR A 411 3.52 15.77 23.33
N GLY A 412 2.44 15.18 22.81
CA GLY A 412 1.86 13.98 23.39
C GLY A 412 2.76 12.75 23.29
N ALA A 413 3.50 12.61 22.18
CA ALA A 413 4.49 11.55 22.02
C ALA A 413 5.62 11.66 23.05
N ALA A 414 6.12 12.88 23.33
CA ALA A 414 7.12 13.10 24.37
C ALA A 414 6.56 12.77 25.76
N TYR A 415 5.31 13.17 26.05
CA TYR A 415 4.65 12.83 27.30
C TYR A 415 4.44 11.32 27.45
N TYR A 416 4.01 10.63 26.41
CA TYR A 416 3.89 9.17 26.40
C TYR A 416 5.23 8.48 26.68
N SER A 417 6.32 8.94 26.03
CA SER A 417 7.67 8.44 26.32
C SER A 417 8.04 8.58 27.81
N TYR A 418 7.68 9.70 28.40
CA TYR A 418 7.91 9.96 29.84
C TYR A 418 7.09 9.02 30.73
N VAL A 419 5.77 8.96 30.53
CA VAL A 419 4.86 8.13 31.33
C VAL A 419 5.24 6.66 31.27
N ARG A 420 5.55 6.16 30.06
CA ARG A 420 5.94 4.78 29.82
C ARG A 420 7.23 4.39 30.57
N SER A 421 8.21 5.27 30.56
CA SER A 421 9.53 4.96 31.14
C SER A 421 9.62 5.17 32.63
N THR A 422 8.83 6.10 33.20
CA THR A 422 8.88 6.44 34.61
C THR A 422 7.74 5.79 35.43
N GLY A 423 6.66 5.37 34.76
CA GLY A 423 5.44 4.91 35.41
C GLY A 423 4.68 6.05 36.13
N SER A 424 5.14 7.30 35.98
CA SER A 424 4.52 8.49 36.61
C SER A 424 3.62 9.20 35.58
N GLY A 425 2.42 9.56 36.00
CA GLY A 425 1.43 10.23 35.14
C GLY A 425 0.22 9.33 34.80
N VAL A 426 -0.59 9.75 33.86
CA VAL A 426 -1.77 8.99 33.41
C VAL A 426 -1.37 8.09 32.26
N LEU A 427 -1.29 6.80 32.49
CA LEU A 427 -1.10 5.82 31.41
C LEU A 427 -2.47 5.50 30.84
N VAL A 428 -2.61 5.67 29.53
CA VAL A 428 -3.73 5.12 28.79
C VAL A 428 -3.51 3.62 28.72
N ARG A 429 -4.19 2.85 29.54
CA ARG A 429 -4.15 1.40 29.45
C ARG A 429 -5.06 0.97 28.31
N GLY A 430 -4.49 0.68 27.18
CA GLY A 430 -5.17 0.04 26.07
C GLY A 430 -5.12 -1.47 26.23
N GLY A 431 -5.94 -2.05 27.12
CA GLY A 431 -6.18 -3.47 27.05
C GLY A 431 -6.88 -3.80 25.72
N LEU A 432 -6.53 -4.92 25.09
CA LEU A 432 -7.20 -5.38 23.86
C LEU A 432 -8.71 -5.48 24.07
N PRO A 433 -9.54 -4.83 23.24
CA PRO A 433 -10.99 -4.90 23.35
C PRO A 433 -11.55 -6.27 22.91
N ARG A 434 -10.70 -7.14 22.33
CA ARG A 434 -11.07 -8.42 21.72
C ARG A 434 -10.21 -9.55 22.25
N THR A 435 -10.81 -10.74 22.33
CA THR A 435 -10.05 -11.99 22.48
C THR A 435 -9.67 -12.48 21.09
N TYR A 436 -8.42 -12.91 20.90
CA TYR A 436 -7.94 -13.49 19.64
C TYR A 436 -7.71 -14.98 19.79
N PHE A 437 -8.07 -15.73 18.76
CA PHE A 437 -7.96 -17.19 18.71
C PHE A 437 -7.23 -17.63 17.43
N ILE A 438 -6.39 -18.64 17.53
CA ILE A 438 -5.78 -19.31 16.39
C ILE A 438 -6.44 -20.68 16.17
N GLY A 439 -6.92 -20.94 14.95
CA GLY A 439 -7.54 -22.23 14.60
C GLY A 439 -6.54 -23.38 14.62
N ILE A 440 -6.85 -24.45 15.32
CA ILE A 440 -6.08 -25.68 15.41
C ILE A 440 -6.80 -26.87 14.77
N GLY A 441 -8.04 -26.69 14.34
CA GLY A 441 -8.90 -27.68 13.68
C GLY A 441 -10.03 -26.96 12.94
N ASP A 442 -10.94 -27.76 12.32
CA ASP A 442 -12.04 -27.19 11.53
C ASP A 442 -13.02 -26.37 12.38
N PHE A 443 -13.25 -26.79 13.63
CA PHE A 443 -14.17 -26.12 14.56
C PHE A 443 -13.53 -25.84 15.94
N THR A 444 -12.22 -25.96 16.06
CA THR A 444 -11.49 -25.73 17.31
C THR A 444 -10.44 -24.66 17.15
N ALA A 445 -10.32 -23.81 18.15
CA ALA A 445 -9.29 -22.80 18.22
C ALA A 445 -8.71 -22.67 19.62
N VAL A 446 -7.51 -22.12 19.72
CA VAL A 446 -6.84 -21.82 20.99
C VAL A 446 -6.87 -20.31 21.21
N CYS A 447 -7.23 -19.89 22.42
CA CYS A 447 -7.12 -18.51 22.85
C CYS A 447 -5.64 -18.10 22.84
N LEU A 448 -5.29 -17.23 21.89
CA LEU A 448 -3.92 -16.75 21.68
C LEU A 448 -3.63 -15.47 22.46
N VAL A 449 -4.62 -14.59 22.54
CA VAL A 449 -4.55 -13.35 23.33
C VAL A 449 -5.90 -13.10 23.97
N PRO A 450 -6.01 -13.16 25.30
CA PRO A 450 -7.26 -12.87 26.00
C PRO A 450 -7.59 -11.38 25.96
N ARG A 451 -8.87 -11.05 26.06
CA ARG A 451 -9.34 -9.69 26.21
C ARG A 451 -8.69 -9.01 27.42
N GLY A 452 -8.30 -7.75 27.28
CA GLY A 452 -7.63 -7.02 28.36
C GLY A 452 -6.13 -7.25 28.46
N ALA A 453 -5.54 -8.05 27.57
CA ALA A 453 -4.08 -8.20 27.51
C ALA A 453 -3.42 -6.82 27.30
N GLU A 454 -2.38 -6.55 28.08
CA GLU A 454 -1.67 -5.26 28.03
C GLU A 454 -0.80 -5.14 26.78
N GLU A 455 -0.73 -3.93 26.23
CA GLU A 455 0.19 -3.62 25.13
C GLU A 455 1.64 -3.86 25.59
N GLY A 456 2.43 -4.45 24.68
CA GLY A 456 3.80 -4.86 24.96
C GLY A 456 3.93 -6.23 25.64
N ALA A 457 2.83 -6.82 26.14
CA ALA A 457 2.86 -8.13 26.77
C ALA A 457 3.23 -9.22 25.76
N THR A 458 4.17 -10.08 26.15
CA THR A 458 4.52 -11.29 25.41
C THR A 458 3.79 -12.47 26.06
N LEU A 459 2.97 -13.16 25.28
CA LEU A 459 2.17 -14.30 25.71
C LEU A 459 2.68 -15.56 25.01
N GLU A 460 2.87 -16.63 25.74
CA GLU A 460 3.35 -17.90 25.20
C GLU A 460 2.44 -19.05 25.65
N ILE A 461 2.09 -19.90 24.67
CA ILE A 461 1.33 -21.11 24.91
C ILE A 461 2.29 -22.29 24.73
N ASP A 462 2.61 -22.96 25.84
CA ASP A 462 3.42 -24.17 25.87
C ASP A 462 2.53 -25.38 26.16
N ASN A 463 1.91 -25.91 25.12
CA ASN A 463 1.07 -27.11 25.22
C ASN A 463 1.77 -28.28 24.50
N GLU A 464 1.86 -29.43 25.13
CA GLU A 464 2.52 -30.62 24.56
C GLU A 464 1.81 -31.17 23.31
N ALA A 465 0.53 -30.90 23.14
CA ALA A 465 -0.24 -31.31 21.97
C ALA A 465 -0.01 -30.43 20.71
N LEU A 466 0.65 -29.28 20.86
CA LEU A 466 0.89 -28.38 19.71
C LEU A 466 2.03 -28.90 18.83
N GLN A 467 1.68 -29.34 17.64
CA GLN A 467 2.61 -29.79 16.61
C GLN A 467 2.39 -29.02 15.32
N LEU A 468 3.47 -28.73 14.61
CA LEU A 468 3.48 -27.97 13.39
C LEU A 468 4.05 -28.80 12.25
N VAL A 469 3.41 -28.72 11.07
CA VAL A 469 3.92 -29.34 9.85
C VAL A 469 4.99 -28.44 9.25
N ALA A 470 6.25 -28.88 9.25
CA ALA A 470 7.36 -28.18 8.62
C ALA A 470 7.56 -28.65 7.17
N ASN A 471 8.23 -27.78 6.38
CA ASN A 471 8.57 -27.96 4.96
C ASN A 471 7.37 -28.02 4.01
N LYS A 472 6.25 -27.45 4.47
CA LYS A 472 5.01 -27.26 3.69
C LYS A 472 4.41 -25.90 4.04
N PRO A 473 3.75 -25.21 3.10
CA PRO A 473 2.96 -24.03 3.44
C PRO A 473 1.86 -24.39 4.43
N VAL A 474 1.79 -23.66 5.53
CA VAL A 474 0.77 -23.84 6.57
C VAL A 474 -0.02 -22.54 6.68
N SER A 475 -1.35 -22.67 6.72
CA SER A 475 -2.26 -21.54 6.88
C SER A 475 -3.01 -21.69 8.20
N PHE A 476 -2.91 -20.69 9.06
CA PHE A 476 -3.63 -20.64 10.32
C PHE A 476 -4.80 -19.68 10.20
N ARG A 477 -5.98 -20.12 10.63
CA ARG A 477 -7.14 -19.23 10.73
C ARG A 477 -7.03 -18.42 12.01
N LEU A 478 -7.16 -17.12 11.91
CA LEU A 478 -7.23 -16.23 13.06
C LEU A 478 -8.66 -15.73 13.22
N TYR A 479 -9.14 -15.72 14.46
CA TYR A 479 -10.46 -15.25 14.81
C TYR A 479 -10.37 -14.22 15.93
N SER A 480 -11.36 -13.34 16.04
CA SER A 480 -11.50 -12.47 17.19
C SER A 480 -12.96 -12.31 17.61
N SER A 481 -13.19 -12.10 18.91
CA SER A 481 -14.52 -11.89 19.48
C SER A 481 -14.50 -10.71 20.44
N LEU A 482 -15.56 -9.89 20.40
CA LEU A 482 -15.81 -8.82 21.38
C LEU A 482 -16.61 -9.30 22.60
N THR A 483 -17.32 -10.43 22.47
CA THR A 483 -18.24 -10.95 23.49
C THR A 483 -17.59 -11.98 24.40
N ARG A 484 -16.60 -12.73 23.90
CA ARG A 484 -15.87 -13.75 24.66
C ARG A 484 -14.82 -13.10 25.56
N SER A 485 -15.19 -12.78 26.79
CA SER A 485 -14.34 -12.08 27.77
C SER A 485 -13.65 -12.98 28.77
N ASP A 486 -14.11 -14.22 28.91
CA ASP A 486 -13.71 -15.11 30.02
C ASP A 486 -12.65 -16.14 29.60
N ASP A 487 -12.36 -16.23 28.29
CA ASP A 487 -11.36 -17.14 27.77
C ASP A 487 -9.95 -16.71 28.22
N GLN A 488 -9.19 -17.68 28.70
CA GLN A 488 -7.82 -17.47 29.16
C GLN A 488 -6.80 -17.93 28.12
N LEU A 489 -5.57 -17.45 28.23
CA LEU A 489 -4.46 -17.83 27.36
C LEU A 489 -4.29 -19.37 27.34
N GLY A 490 -4.33 -19.96 26.14
CA GLY A 490 -4.16 -21.40 25.93
C GLY A 490 -5.45 -22.22 26.03
N ASP A 491 -6.59 -21.60 26.37
CA ASP A 491 -7.87 -22.29 26.38
C ASP A 491 -8.25 -22.80 24.98
N VAL A 492 -8.59 -24.08 24.88
CA VAL A 492 -9.11 -24.67 23.66
C VAL A 492 -10.63 -24.50 23.64
N VAL A 493 -11.12 -23.82 22.62
CA VAL A 493 -12.53 -23.49 22.48
C VAL A 493 -13.11 -24.11 21.20
N GLU A 494 -14.36 -24.60 21.31
CA GLU A 494 -15.15 -24.93 20.13
C GLU A 494 -15.78 -23.68 19.56
N LEU A 495 -15.47 -23.38 18.31
CA LEU A 495 -16.06 -22.24 17.61
C LEU A 495 -17.44 -22.66 17.11
N PRO A 496 -18.54 -22.06 17.57
CA PRO A 496 -19.84 -22.27 16.98
C PRO A 496 -19.76 -21.91 15.50
N ALA A 497 -20.30 -22.76 14.63
CA ALA A 497 -20.32 -22.52 13.20
C ALA A 497 -20.78 -21.08 12.92
N LEU A 498 -19.83 -20.19 12.61
CA LEU A 498 -19.99 -18.80 12.23
C LEU A 498 -21.14 -18.07 12.97
N GLY A 499 -20.99 -17.88 14.27
CA GLY A 499 -21.89 -17.00 15.02
C GLY A 499 -21.65 -15.54 14.65
N PRO A 500 -22.64 -14.66 14.74
CA PRO A 500 -22.55 -13.26 14.33
C PRO A 500 -21.48 -12.47 15.11
N ASP A 501 -20.97 -13.00 16.21
CA ASP A 501 -20.03 -12.33 17.11
C ASP A 501 -18.55 -12.71 16.87
N LEU A 502 -18.32 -13.69 15.99
CA LEU A 502 -16.96 -14.14 15.68
C LEU A 502 -16.47 -13.54 14.37
N HIS A 503 -15.49 -12.66 14.46
CA HIS A 503 -14.84 -12.09 13.28
C HIS A 503 -13.70 -12.98 12.82
N THR A 504 -13.73 -13.42 11.54
CA THR A 504 -12.66 -14.17 10.91
C THR A 504 -11.72 -13.20 10.21
N HIS A 505 -10.43 -13.22 10.57
CA HIS A 505 -9.41 -12.43 9.94
C HIS A 505 -8.81 -13.14 8.72
N ALA A 506 -8.02 -12.41 7.94
CA ALA A 506 -7.19 -13.01 6.91
C ALA A 506 -6.31 -14.12 7.55
N PRO A 507 -6.13 -15.28 6.88
CA PRO A 507 -5.34 -16.34 7.44
C PRO A 507 -3.88 -15.93 7.59
N LEU A 508 -3.25 -16.40 8.68
CA LEU A 508 -1.81 -16.30 8.90
C LEU A 508 -1.12 -17.39 8.09
N ASN A 509 -0.31 -17.01 7.13
CA ASN A 509 0.41 -17.95 6.28
C ASN A 509 1.88 -18.01 6.70
N ALA A 510 2.42 -19.22 6.81
CA ALA A 510 3.82 -19.42 7.10
C ALA A 510 4.38 -20.61 6.34
N VAL A 511 5.64 -20.52 5.95
CA VAL A 511 6.40 -21.65 5.47
C VAL A 511 7.50 -21.94 6.47
N ILE A 512 7.34 -23.03 7.18
CA ILE A 512 8.23 -23.42 8.24
C ILE A 512 9.27 -24.38 7.68
N ARG A 513 10.51 -23.95 7.63
CA ARG A 513 11.63 -24.75 7.15
C ARG A 513 12.34 -25.39 8.32
N PHE A 514 12.47 -26.71 8.28
CA PHE A 514 13.14 -27.46 9.31
C PHE A 514 14.02 -28.58 8.72
N GLY A 515 15.33 -28.55 8.99
CA GLY A 515 16.28 -29.53 8.54
C GLY A 515 16.70 -29.39 7.06
N LYS A 516 17.71 -30.20 6.65
CA LYS A 516 18.31 -30.15 5.30
C LYS A 516 17.57 -30.99 4.25
N LYS A 517 16.63 -31.86 4.65
CA LYS A 517 15.88 -32.73 3.74
C LYS A 517 14.49 -32.17 3.47
N ALA A 518 14.10 -32.11 2.17
CA ALA A 518 12.75 -31.79 1.76
C ALA A 518 11.84 -32.98 2.08
N GLY A 519 10.91 -32.81 3.02
CA GLY A 519 9.89 -33.78 3.39
C GLY A 519 9.06 -33.24 4.54
N GLU A 520 7.76 -33.53 4.55
CA GLU A 520 6.86 -33.11 5.64
C GLU A 520 7.36 -33.70 6.96
N ARG A 521 7.38 -32.85 7.98
CA ARG A 521 7.82 -33.25 9.32
C ARG A 521 6.96 -32.56 10.36
N LEU A 522 6.42 -33.33 11.30
CA LEU A 522 5.79 -32.76 12.49
C LEU A 522 6.85 -32.40 13.51
N ILE A 523 6.81 -31.17 13.98
CA ILE A 523 7.70 -30.64 15.02
C ILE A 523 6.87 -30.10 16.18
N PRO A 524 7.22 -30.43 17.42
CA PRO A 524 6.58 -29.84 18.58
C PRO A 524 6.97 -28.37 18.69
N VAL A 525 5.97 -27.49 18.91
CA VAL A 525 6.16 -26.04 18.95
C VAL A 525 5.47 -25.42 20.15
N LYS A 526 5.95 -24.23 20.51
CA LYS A 526 5.25 -23.23 21.32
C LYS A 526 4.64 -22.21 20.38
N LEU A 527 3.48 -21.70 20.73
CA LEU A 527 2.88 -20.53 20.07
C LEU A 527 3.18 -19.29 20.93
N GLY A 528 3.65 -18.25 20.31
CA GLY A 528 3.84 -16.98 20.95
C GLY A 528 3.02 -15.88 20.26
N ALA A 529 2.60 -14.92 21.07
CA ALA A 529 1.95 -13.72 20.61
C ALA A 529 2.48 -12.51 21.40
N ARG A 530 2.63 -11.41 20.73
CA ARG A 530 2.96 -10.12 21.35
C ARG A 530 2.02 -9.06 20.80
N LEU A 531 1.31 -8.43 21.68
CA LEU A 531 0.64 -7.20 21.33
C LEU A 531 1.68 -6.09 21.32
N THR A 532 1.95 -5.53 20.14
CA THR A 532 2.86 -4.41 20.05
C THR A 532 2.24 -3.16 20.66
N GLU A 533 3.06 -2.20 21.02
CA GLU A 533 2.63 -0.91 21.56
C GLU A 533 1.81 -0.07 20.57
N ILE A 534 1.77 -0.51 19.30
CA ILE A 534 0.98 0.08 18.21
C ILE A 534 -0.30 -0.70 17.92
N GLY A 535 -0.67 -1.65 18.82
CA GLY A 535 -1.90 -2.43 18.69
C GLY A 535 -1.89 -3.49 17.60
N THR A 536 -0.72 -3.82 17.00
CA THR A 536 -0.58 -4.93 16.06
C THR A 536 -0.25 -6.23 16.81
N LEU A 537 -0.79 -7.34 16.30
CA LEU A 537 -0.55 -8.66 16.85
C LEU A 537 0.60 -9.34 16.11
N GLU A 538 1.76 -9.41 16.76
CA GLU A 538 2.84 -10.26 16.29
C GLU A 538 2.63 -11.68 16.80
N THR A 539 2.71 -12.65 15.90
CA THR A 539 2.55 -14.06 16.25
C THR A 539 3.71 -14.88 15.70
N TRP A 540 4.13 -15.91 16.44
CA TRP A 540 5.20 -16.78 16.00
C TRP A 540 5.02 -18.21 16.54
N CYS A 541 5.70 -19.14 15.89
CA CYS A 541 5.93 -20.49 16.41
C CYS A 541 7.41 -20.65 16.77
N GLU A 542 7.70 -21.27 17.90
CA GLU A 542 9.05 -21.58 18.36
C GLU A 542 9.20 -23.11 18.51
N SER A 543 10.30 -23.66 17.98
CA SER A 543 10.55 -25.10 18.03
C SER A 543 10.98 -25.49 19.46
N LYS A 544 10.36 -26.57 20.00
CA LYS A 544 10.83 -27.18 21.27
C LYS A 544 12.08 -28.04 21.14
N ILE A 545 12.52 -28.32 19.90
CA ILE A 545 13.65 -29.24 19.62
C ILE A 545 14.82 -28.55 18.90
N SER A 546 14.73 -27.23 18.67
CA SER A 546 15.80 -26.41 18.05
C SER A 546 15.62 -24.96 18.45
N GLU A 547 16.61 -24.11 18.16
CA GLU A 547 16.56 -22.65 18.41
C GLU A 547 15.77 -21.88 17.31
N ASN A 548 15.03 -22.59 16.47
CA ASN A 548 14.30 -21.93 15.37
C ASN A 548 13.01 -21.30 15.88
N ARG A 549 12.81 -20.04 15.49
CA ARG A 549 11.57 -19.28 15.68
C ARG A 549 11.08 -18.78 14.32
N TRP A 550 9.79 -18.96 14.04
CA TRP A 550 9.16 -18.54 12.78
C TRP A 550 8.05 -17.56 13.06
N ARG A 551 8.14 -16.38 12.49
CA ARG A 551 7.07 -15.39 12.53
C ARG A 551 5.91 -15.85 11.66
N LEU A 552 4.69 -15.78 12.19
CA LEU A 552 3.47 -15.98 11.43
C LEU A 552 3.02 -14.60 10.95
N GLN A 553 3.03 -14.39 9.64
CA GLN A 553 2.68 -13.09 9.06
C GLN A 553 1.27 -13.11 8.50
N PHE A 554 0.57 -11.99 8.65
CA PHE A 554 -0.65 -11.73 7.90
C PHE A 554 -0.28 -11.51 6.44
N GLU A 555 -0.88 -12.23 5.51
CA GLU A 555 -0.94 -11.77 4.14
C GLU A 555 -2.03 -10.68 4.05
N LEU A 556 -1.62 -9.44 4.07
CA LEU A 556 -2.49 -8.27 3.96
C LEU A 556 -2.94 -8.00 2.51
N ARG A 557 -2.80 -8.94 1.60
CA ARG A 557 -3.56 -8.89 0.35
C ARG A 557 -5.01 -9.20 0.72
N LYS A 558 -5.86 -8.18 0.67
CA LYS A 558 -7.31 -8.26 0.93
C LYS A 558 -7.88 -9.56 0.39
N ALA A 559 -8.45 -10.37 1.27
CA ALA A 559 -9.40 -11.37 0.84
C ALA A 559 -10.47 -10.59 0.05
N ALA A 560 -10.55 -10.86 -1.25
CA ALA A 560 -11.50 -10.21 -2.11
C ALA A 560 -12.87 -10.27 -1.45
N ALA A 561 -13.52 -9.13 -1.28
CA ALA A 561 -14.89 -9.05 -0.81
C ALA A 561 -15.71 -10.10 -1.57
N GLU A 562 -16.56 -10.83 -0.87
CA GLU A 562 -17.46 -11.80 -1.46
C GLU A 562 -18.22 -11.14 -2.62
N VAL A 563 -17.79 -11.42 -3.83
CA VAL A 563 -18.50 -10.98 -5.03
C VAL A 563 -19.73 -11.86 -5.13
N THR A 564 -20.83 -11.32 -4.66
CA THR A 564 -22.16 -11.91 -4.83
C THR A 564 -22.44 -12.08 -6.32
N GLY A 565 -22.45 -13.34 -6.80
CA GLY A 565 -22.88 -13.67 -8.16
C GLY A 565 -22.10 -14.77 -8.87
N ARG A 566 -21.08 -15.41 -8.30
CA ARG A 566 -20.34 -16.51 -8.94
C ARG A 566 -20.97 -17.87 -8.69
N LYS A 567 -20.94 -18.73 -9.74
CA LYS A 567 -21.25 -20.16 -9.60
C LYS A 567 -20.39 -20.77 -8.50
N PRO A 568 -20.96 -21.59 -7.61
CA PRO A 568 -20.18 -22.27 -6.58
C PRO A 568 -19.03 -23.04 -7.22
N ALA A 569 -17.83 -22.97 -6.61
CA ALA A 569 -16.68 -23.74 -7.07
C ALA A 569 -17.05 -25.22 -7.09
N ALA A 570 -16.66 -25.93 -8.16
CA ALA A 570 -16.92 -27.35 -8.27
C ALA A 570 -16.25 -28.09 -7.09
N VAL A 571 -16.99 -28.99 -6.46
CA VAL A 571 -16.49 -29.78 -5.32
C VAL A 571 -15.87 -31.07 -5.89
N ILE A 572 -14.59 -31.30 -5.59
CA ILE A 572 -13.89 -32.54 -5.92
C ILE A 572 -13.99 -33.47 -4.70
N ALA A 573 -14.35 -34.75 -4.94
CA ALA A 573 -14.34 -35.75 -3.88
C ALA A 573 -12.91 -35.91 -3.32
N GLU A 574 -12.79 -36.00 -1.99
CA GLU A 574 -11.48 -36.09 -1.31
C GLU A 574 -10.64 -37.28 -1.81
N GLN A 575 -11.29 -38.45 -2.05
CA GLN A 575 -10.61 -39.64 -2.55
C GLN A 575 -10.09 -39.41 -3.99
N ALA A 576 -10.87 -38.73 -4.86
CA ALA A 576 -10.45 -38.43 -6.22
C ALA A 576 -9.22 -37.49 -6.23
N LEU A 577 -9.18 -36.54 -5.32
CA LEU A 577 -8.00 -35.66 -5.17
C LEU A 577 -6.78 -36.45 -4.67
N LYS A 578 -6.93 -37.33 -3.68
CA LYS A 578 -5.86 -38.19 -3.20
C LYS A 578 -5.31 -39.12 -4.31
N ASP A 579 -6.18 -39.70 -5.12
CA ASP A 579 -5.78 -40.54 -6.25
C ASP A 579 -5.02 -39.76 -7.32
N ALA A 580 -5.46 -38.53 -7.63
CA ALA A 580 -4.77 -37.63 -8.56
C ALA A 580 -3.38 -37.22 -8.03
N LEU A 581 -3.28 -36.91 -6.74
CA LEU A 581 -2.01 -36.56 -6.08
C LEU A 581 -1.03 -37.75 -6.08
N ALA A 582 -1.50 -38.98 -5.91
CA ALA A 582 -0.69 -40.19 -5.92
C ALA A 582 -0.20 -40.55 -7.34
N LEU A 583 -0.96 -40.27 -8.38
CA LEU A 583 -0.60 -40.59 -9.78
C LEU A 583 0.62 -39.80 -10.25
N ILE A 584 0.76 -38.51 -9.87
CA ILE A 584 1.85 -37.65 -10.36
C ILE A 584 3.23 -38.20 -9.98
N PRO A 585 3.57 -38.52 -8.74
CA PRO A 585 4.86 -39.11 -8.41
C PRO A 585 5.02 -40.50 -9.02
N ALA A 586 3.96 -41.28 -9.19
CA ALA A 586 4.03 -42.57 -9.88
C ALA A 586 4.51 -42.44 -11.32
N VAL A 587 4.10 -41.36 -12.02
CA VAL A 587 4.56 -41.06 -13.38
C VAL A 587 5.98 -40.52 -13.38
N PHE A 588 6.32 -39.60 -12.48
CA PHE A 588 7.58 -38.85 -12.52
C PHE A 588 8.71 -39.39 -11.63
N SER A 589 8.47 -40.42 -10.79
CA SER A 589 9.54 -40.98 -9.93
C SER A 589 10.73 -41.47 -10.72
N PRO A 590 11.95 -41.05 -10.41
CA PRO A 590 13.17 -41.54 -11.07
C PRO A 590 13.32 -43.05 -10.86
N GLY A 591 13.65 -43.78 -11.94
CA GLY A 591 13.92 -45.23 -11.86
C GLY A 591 12.69 -46.18 -11.81
N ALA A 592 11.47 -45.64 -11.58
CA ALA A 592 10.27 -46.42 -11.61
C ALA A 592 9.65 -46.50 -13.02
N LYS A 593 9.04 -47.69 -13.35
CA LYS A 593 8.26 -47.78 -14.59
C LYS A 593 6.95 -47.00 -14.40
N SER A 594 6.73 -46.03 -15.29
CA SER A 594 5.51 -45.22 -15.24
C SER A 594 4.27 -46.06 -15.53
N PRO A 595 3.17 -45.87 -14.78
CA PRO A 595 1.91 -46.61 -15.04
C PRO A 595 1.24 -46.20 -16.34
N ILE A 596 1.50 -44.97 -16.81
CA ILE A 596 0.96 -44.43 -18.06
C ILE A 596 2.03 -43.56 -18.78
N PRO A 597 1.93 -43.38 -20.09
CA PRO A 597 2.76 -42.39 -20.81
C PRO A 597 2.51 -40.98 -20.29
N PRO A 598 3.51 -40.06 -20.26
CA PRO A 598 3.35 -38.70 -19.75
C PRO A 598 2.33 -37.88 -20.54
N GLU A 599 2.14 -38.18 -21.82
CA GLU A 599 1.17 -37.54 -22.70
C GLU A 599 -0.28 -37.78 -22.27
N GLU A 600 -0.58 -38.93 -21.68
CA GLU A 600 -1.92 -39.30 -21.22
C GLU A 600 -2.28 -38.74 -19.84
N LEU A 601 -1.29 -38.22 -19.11
CA LEU A 601 -1.48 -37.71 -17.73
C LEU A 601 -2.58 -36.64 -17.61
N PRO A 602 -2.68 -35.62 -18.51
CA PRO A 602 -3.75 -34.61 -18.39
C PRO A 602 -5.15 -35.24 -18.46
N ALA A 603 -5.40 -36.08 -19.45
CA ALA A 603 -6.70 -36.76 -19.62
C ALA A 603 -7.02 -37.65 -18.42
N LYS A 604 -5.99 -38.34 -17.87
CA LYS A 604 -6.16 -39.20 -16.72
C LYS A 604 -6.48 -38.42 -15.43
N LEU A 605 -5.83 -37.25 -15.24
CA LEU A 605 -6.17 -36.36 -14.13
C LEU A 605 -7.60 -35.83 -14.27
N GLU A 606 -8.02 -35.40 -15.45
CA GLU A 606 -9.41 -34.96 -15.70
C GLU A 606 -10.41 -36.06 -15.41
N GLN A 607 -10.11 -37.32 -15.81
CA GLN A 607 -10.95 -38.48 -15.56
C GLN A 607 -11.06 -38.75 -14.05
N ILE A 608 -9.95 -38.71 -13.30
CA ILE A 608 -9.95 -39.00 -11.83
C ILE A 608 -10.68 -37.86 -11.09
N LEU A 609 -10.43 -36.62 -11.42
CA LEU A 609 -11.04 -35.48 -10.76
C LEU A 609 -12.50 -35.24 -11.18
N GLY A 610 -12.96 -35.86 -12.26
CA GLY A 610 -14.32 -35.74 -12.76
C GLY A 610 -14.61 -34.34 -13.38
N LEU A 611 -13.58 -33.54 -13.66
CA LEU A 611 -13.68 -32.16 -14.12
C LEU A 611 -12.62 -31.89 -15.18
N GLY A 612 -12.98 -31.15 -16.21
CA GLY A 612 -12.00 -30.61 -17.16
C GLY A 612 -11.02 -29.64 -16.45
N LYS A 613 -9.77 -29.64 -16.87
CA LYS A 613 -8.68 -28.90 -16.20
C LYS A 613 -8.97 -27.43 -15.91
N ASN A 614 -9.73 -26.75 -16.77
CA ASN A 614 -10.08 -25.33 -16.62
C ASN A 614 -11.12 -25.08 -15.50
N SER A 615 -11.77 -26.13 -15.02
CA SER A 615 -12.75 -26.10 -13.93
C SER A 615 -12.20 -26.60 -12.59
N TRP A 616 -10.91 -26.96 -12.53
CA TRP A 616 -10.31 -27.40 -11.29
C TRP A 616 -10.23 -26.26 -10.27
N PRO A 617 -10.71 -26.48 -9.02
CA PRO A 617 -10.65 -25.49 -7.96
C PRO A 617 -9.21 -25.08 -7.63
N LEU A 618 -8.98 -23.82 -7.28
CA LEU A 618 -7.66 -23.28 -6.97
C LEU A 618 -6.91 -24.07 -5.91
N ALA A 619 -7.58 -24.46 -4.81
CA ALA A 619 -6.97 -25.26 -3.76
C ALA A 619 -6.46 -26.64 -4.27
N ALA A 620 -7.22 -27.30 -5.13
CA ALA A 620 -6.81 -28.57 -5.72
C ALA A 620 -5.62 -28.40 -6.67
N ILE A 621 -5.63 -27.37 -7.50
CA ILE A 621 -4.53 -27.07 -8.44
C ILE A 621 -3.23 -26.82 -7.68
N ARG A 622 -3.28 -26.11 -6.54
CA ARG A 622 -2.08 -25.82 -5.72
C ARG A 622 -1.53 -27.08 -5.05
N GLN A 623 -2.39 -27.99 -4.62
CA GLN A 623 -1.94 -29.30 -4.11
C GLN A 623 -1.29 -30.13 -5.23
N LEU A 624 -1.84 -30.13 -6.45
CA LEU A 624 -1.20 -30.77 -7.60
C LEU A 624 0.16 -30.13 -7.91
N ALA A 625 0.26 -28.80 -7.84
CA ALA A 625 1.52 -28.06 -8.03
C ALA A 625 2.60 -28.47 -7.02
N ASP A 626 2.23 -28.63 -5.75
CA ASP A 626 3.15 -29.06 -4.69
C ASP A 626 3.78 -30.42 -5.04
N VAL A 627 2.96 -31.37 -5.49
CA VAL A 627 3.43 -32.70 -5.88
C VAL A 627 4.29 -32.67 -7.16
N PHE A 628 3.93 -31.84 -8.15
CA PHE A 628 4.77 -31.63 -9.33
C PHE A 628 6.15 -31.08 -8.96
N LEU A 629 6.22 -30.08 -8.08
CA LEU A 629 7.49 -29.47 -7.65
C LEU A 629 8.39 -30.47 -6.93
N VAL A 630 7.82 -31.34 -6.09
CA VAL A 630 8.57 -32.43 -5.43
C VAL A 630 9.11 -33.44 -6.46
N ALA A 631 8.31 -33.74 -7.51
CA ALA A 631 8.65 -34.69 -8.56
C ALA A 631 9.47 -34.10 -9.73
N ALA A 632 10.07 -32.91 -9.56
CA ALA A 632 10.74 -32.15 -10.64
C ALA A 632 11.91 -32.92 -11.29
N ASP A 633 12.59 -33.80 -10.57
CA ASP A 633 13.67 -34.62 -11.12
C ASP A 633 13.20 -35.65 -12.19
N GLY A 634 11.91 -35.97 -12.20
CA GLY A 634 11.29 -36.80 -13.22
C GLY A 634 11.40 -36.28 -14.64
N ARG A 635 11.65 -34.97 -14.82
CA ARG A 635 11.93 -34.32 -16.11
C ARG A 635 13.10 -34.96 -16.86
N LYS A 636 14.08 -35.50 -16.13
CA LYS A 636 15.30 -36.08 -16.66
C LYS A 636 15.05 -37.39 -17.43
N LYS A 637 13.88 -38.02 -17.29
CA LYS A 637 13.59 -39.33 -17.91
C LYS A 637 13.64 -39.28 -19.44
N SER A 638 12.98 -38.32 -20.06
CA SER A 638 12.99 -38.09 -21.50
C SER A 638 12.41 -36.73 -21.86
N PRO A 639 12.55 -36.26 -23.10
CA PRO A 639 11.96 -35.01 -23.57
C PRO A 639 10.44 -34.93 -23.34
N ALA A 640 9.73 -36.04 -23.52
CA ALA A 640 8.28 -36.10 -23.32
C ALA A 640 7.91 -35.85 -21.85
N TYR A 641 8.68 -36.40 -20.92
CA TYR A 641 8.48 -36.14 -19.47
C TYR A 641 8.79 -34.67 -19.13
N GLU A 642 9.87 -34.11 -19.67
CA GLU A 642 10.21 -32.70 -19.41
C GLU A 642 9.13 -31.76 -19.90
N ALA A 643 8.73 -31.89 -21.17
CA ALA A 643 7.70 -31.06 -21.78
C ALA A 643 6.37 -31.16 -21.01
N ARG A 644 5.95 -32.38 -20.65
CA ARG A 644 4.71 -32.59 -19.93
C ARG A 644 4.74 -32.03 -18.51
N TRP A 645 5.86 -32.20 -17.81
CA TRP A 645 6.05 -31.63 -16.47
C TRP A 645 5.96 -30.12 -16.51
N LEU A 646 6.72 -29.47 -17.41
CA LEU A 646 6.75 -28.00 -17.55
C LEU A 646 5.35 -27.46 -17.87
N ASN A 647 4.61 -28.14 -18.75
CA ASN A 647 3.27 -27.72 -19.13
C ASN A 647 2.27 -27.81 -17.95
N LEU A 648 2.20 -28.95 -17.26
CA LEU A 648 1.23 -29.16 -16.19
C LEU A 648 1.61 -28.43 -14.91
N ALA A 649 2.88 -28.43 -14.51
CA ALA A 649 3.32 -27.69 -13.33
C ALA A 649 3.11 -26.19 -13.53
N GLY A 650 3.42 -25.66 -14.72
CA GLY A 650 3.15 -24.24 -15.03
C GLY A 650 1.65 -23.93 -15.04
N PHE A 651 0.81 -24.85 -15.54
CA PHE A 651 -0.63 -24.72 -15.47
C PHE A 651 -1.13 -24.65 -14.01
N CYS A 652 -0.62 -25.53 -13.14
CA CYS A 652 -1.04 -25.59 -11.75
C CYS A 652 -0.51 -24.44 -10.90
N LEU A 653 0.59 -23.79 -11.29
CA LEU A 653 1.21 -22.68 -10.56
C LEU A 653 0.73 -21.30 -11.00
N ARG A 654 0.11 -21.17 -12.19
CA ARG A 654 -0.31 -19.87 -12.70
C ARG A 654 -1.29 -19.14 -11.79
N PRO A 655 -1.23 -17.84 -11.63
CA PRO A 655 -0.26 -16.86 -12.17
C PRO A 655 1.03 -16.74 -11.34
N GLY A 656 1.26 -17.60 -10.37
CA GLY A 656 2.39 -17.59 -9.46
C GLY A 656 2.12 -16.90 -8.12
N PHE A 657 0.91 -16.38 -7.94
CA PHE A 657 0.46 -15.71 -6.71
C PHE A 657 -1.05 -15.87 -6.51
N GLY A 658 -1.56 -15.43 -5.37
CA GLY A 658 -3.00 -15.37 -5.09
C GLY A 658 -3.54 -16.53 -4.29
N PHE A 659 -2.69 -17.46 -3.83
CA PHE A 659 -3.04 -18.52 -2.91
C PHE A 659 -1.96 -18.68 -1.83
N PRO A 660 -2.33 -18.98 -0.59
CA PRO A 660 -1.39 -19.13 0.51
C PRO A 660 -0.22 -20.07 0.18
N GLY A 661 1.01 -19.61 0.46
CA GLY A 661 2.23 -20.36 0.18
C GLY A 661 2.72 -20.33 -1.28
N ASP A 662 2.14 -19.52 -2.14
CA ASP A 662 2.62 -19.37 -3.53
C ASP A 662 4.06 -18.86 -3.59
N ASP A 663 4.50 -17.98 -2.68
CA ASP A 663 5.89 -17.52 -2.60
C ASP A 663 6.87 -18.69 -2.43
N PHE A 664 6.52 -19.65 -1.55
CA PHE A 664 7.32 -20.85 -1.38
C PHE A 664 7.32 -21.75 -2.63
N ARG A 665 6.17 -21.91 -3.30
CA ARG A 665 6.07 -22.64 -4.57
C ARG A 665 6.94 -22.02 -5.64
N ILE A 666 6.95 -20.70 -5.75
CA ILE A 666 7.83 -19.96 -6.66
C ILE A 666 9.30 -20.17 -6.31
N GLU A 667 9.66 -20.20 -5.04
CA GLU A 667 11.04 -20.48 -4.63
C GLU A 667 11.47 -21.92 -5.02
N LEU A 668 10.60 -22.92 -4.84
CA LEU A 668 10.85 -24.26 -5.32
C LEU A 668 10.97 -24.32 -6.87
N ALA A 669 10.11 -23.59 -7.58
CA ALA A 669 10.20 -23.47 -9.03
C ALA A 669 11.54 -22.83 -9.44
N ARG A 670 12.09 -21.87 -8.68
CA ARG A 670 13.42 -21.28 -8.95
C ARG A 670 14.56 -22.30 -8.87
N ARG A 671 14.42 -23.38 -8.11
CA ARG A 671 15.39 -24.50 -8.15
C ARG A 671 15.36 -25.20 -9.50
N VAL A 672 14.17 -25.32 -10.12
CA VAL A 672 14.01 -25.82 -11.49
C VAL A 672 14.71 -24.89 -12.48
N TYR A 673 14.58 -23.57 -12.31
CA TYR A 673 15.29 -22.58 -13.12
C TYR A 673 16.82 -22.73 -13.05
N SER A 674 17.34 -22.93 -11.87
CA SER A 674 18.77 -23.11 -11.64
C SER A 674 19.31 -24.41 -12.27
N SER A 675 18.50 -25.49 -12.29
CA SER A 675 18.84 -26.76 -12.97
C SER A 675 18.75 -26.71 -14.49
N GLY A 676 18.02 -25.73 -15.02
CA GLY A 676 17.86 -25.51 -16.45
C GLY A 676 16.98 -26.56 -17.17
N ILE A 677 16.94 -26.44 -18.50
CA ILE A 677 16.33 -27.41 -19.42
C ILE A 677 17.22 -28.65 -19.43
N GLN A 678 16.61 -29.83 -19.30
CA GLN A 678 17.34 -31.09 -19.25
C GLN A 678 17.62 -31.63 -20.67
N HIS A 679 16.71 -31.34 -21.62
CA HIS A 679 16.79 -31.82 -22.99
C HIS A 679 16.90 -30.64 -23.98
N THR A 680 18.02 -29.93 -23.94
CA THR A 680 18.27 -28.69 -24.68
C THR A 680 18.21 -28.80 -26.21
N ASN A 681 18.34 -29.99 -26.79
CA ASN A 681 18.24 -30.23 -28.21
C ASN A 681 16.81 -30.43 -28.70
N GLN A 682 15.82 -30.32 -27.82
CA GLN A 682 14.41 -30.52 -28.14
C GLN A 682 13.65 -29.21 -28.09
N VAL A 683 13.26 -28.69 -29.23
CA VAL A 683 12.58 -27.40 -29.36
C VAL A 683 11.28 -27.34 -28.52
N GLN A 684 10.57 -28.45 -28.37
CA GLN A 684 9.36 -28.50 -27.58
C GLN A 684 9.64 -28.23 -26.09
N CYS A 685 10.75 -28.79 -25.54
CA CYS A 685 11.14 -28.52 -24.16
C CYS A 685 11.51 -27.04 -23.95
N GLU A 686 12.13 -26.40 -24.94
CA GLU A 686 12.39 -24.95 -24.87
C GLU A 686 11.09 -24.12 -24.94
N ILE A 687 10.15 -24.51 -25.80
CA ILE A 687 8.83 -23.86 -25.89
C ILE A 687 8.10 -23.94 -24.56
N ASP A 688 7.99 -25.16 -23.99
CA ASP A 688 7.29 -25.37 -22.71
C ASP A 688 8.02 -24.70 -21.54
N TRP A 689 9.36 -24.56 -21.60
CA TRP A 689 10.14 -23.80 -20.64
C TRP A 689 9.74 -22.32 -20.58
N TRP A 690 9.61 -21.68 -21.73
CA TRP A 690 9.19 -20.27 -21.76
C TRP A 690 7.73 -20.09 -21.42
N ILE A 691 6.86 -21.02 -21.82
CA ILE A 691 5.46 -21.04 -21.38
C ILE A 691 5.37 -21.14 -19.85
N PHE A 692 6.17 -22.03 -19.25
CA PHE A 692 6.22 -22.22 -17.80
C PHE A 692 6.55 -20.90 -17.08
N TRP A 693 7.62 -20.22 -17.49
CA TRP A 693 8.04 -18.96 -16.85
C TRP A 693 7.10 -17.80 -17.14
N GLY A 694 6.50 -17.72 -18.32
CA GLY A 694 5.47 -16.74 -18.62
C GLY A 694 4.23 -16.91 -17.74
N ARG A 695 3.84 -18.16 -17.44
CA ARG A 695 2.72 -18.46 -16.54
C ARG A 695 2.98 -18.09 -15.08
N LEU A 696 4.24 -18.13 -14.66
CA LEU A 696 4.64 -17.83 -13.27
C LEU A 696 5.08 -16.38 -13.09
N ALA A 697 5.05 -15.57 -14.13
CA ALA A 697 5.62 -14.21 -14.13
C ALA A 697 5.12 -13.34 -12.97
N GLY A 698 3.85 -13.45 -12.59
CA GLY A 698 3.26 -12.65 -11.53
C GLY A 698 3.76 -12.97 -10.11
N GLY A 699 4.28 -14.19 -9.88
CA GLY A 699 4.87 -14.57 -8.59
C GLY A 699 6.36 -14.26 -8.46
N LEU A 700 6.99 -13.81 -9.57
CA LEU A 700 8.43 -13.51 -9.58
C LEU A 700 8.69 -12.07 -9.16
N ASN A 701 9.67 -11.85 -8.28
CA ASN A 701 10.11 -10.52 -7.94
C ASN A 701 10.91 -9.86 -9.08
N ARG A 702 11.18 -8.55 -8.95
CA ARG A 702 11.88 -7.75 -9.97
C ARG A 702 13.22 -8.35 -10.41
N ASN A 703 14.04 -8.79 -9.45
CA ASN A 703 15.36 -9.37 -9.77
C ASN A 703 15.22 -10.69 -10.53
N GLN A 704 14.26 -11.52 -10.16
CA GLN A 704 13.99 -12.80 -10.84
C GLN A 704 13.43 -12.57 -12.24
N GLN A 705 12.56 -11.59 -12.44
CA GLN A 705 12.06 -11.21 -13.77
C GLN A 705 13.18 -10.68 -14.66
N ASN A 706 14.06 -9.85 -14.11
CA ASN A 706 15.22 -9.34 -14.84
C ASN A 706 16.20 -10.47 -15.23
N ASP A 707 16.43 -11.45 -14.35
CA ASP A 707 17.26 -12.62 -14.63
C ASP A 707 16.70 -13.47 -15.81
N ILE A 708 15.37 -13.67 -15.85
CA ILE A 708 14.69 -14.32 -16.97
C ILE A 708 14.87 -13.50 -18.26
N TYR A 709 14.66 -12.19 -18.18
CA TYR A 709 14.81 -11.29 -19.33
C TYR A 709 16.25 -11.30 -19.90
N GLN A 710 17.27 -11.33 -19.05
CA GLN A 710 18.66 -11.38 -19.51
C GLN A 710 18.93 -12.59 -20.44
N ARG A 711 18.32 -13.74 -20.16
CA ARG A 711 18.42 -14.91 -21.06
C ARG A 711 17.64 -14.73 -22.35
N LEU A 712 16.56 -13.94 -22.37
CA LEU A 712 15.75 -13.65 -23.55
C LEU A 712 16.35 -12.55 -24.43
N SER A 713 17.04 -11.58 -23.83
CA SER A 713 17.44 -10.32 -24.48
C SER A 713 18.26 -10.52 -25.75
N GLY A 714 19.20 -11.48 -25.75
CA GLY A 714 20.05 -11.77 -26.90
C GLY A 714 19.28 -12.30 -28.13
N PHE A 715 18.13 -12.93 -27.90
CA PHE A 715 17.26 -13.45 -28.97
C PHE A 715 16.25 -12.41 -29.46
N LEU A 716 15.70 -11.61 -28.52
CA LEU A 716 14.66 -10.62 -28.82
C LEU A 716 15.24 -9.31 -29.38
N LEU A 717 16.41 -8.91 -28.86
CA LEU A 717 17.12 -7.67 -29.23
C LEU A 717 18.56 -8.00 -29.68
N PRO A 718 18.77 -8.71 -30.80
CA PRO A 718 20.10 -9.13 -31.23
C PRO A 718 20.96 -7.92 -31.56
N ARG A 719 22.10 -7.79 -30.87
CA ARG A 719 23.14 -6.79 -31.15
C ARG A 719 24.06 -7.32 -32.24
N GLY A 720 24.35 -6.55 -33.31
CA GLY A 720 25.38 -6.88 -34.31
C GLY A 720 24.93 -7.70 -35.52
N GLY A 721 23.65 -7.67 -35.90
CA GLY A 721 23.17 -8.08 -37.25
C GLY A 721 23.13 -9.58 -37.56
N LYS A 722 23.57 -10.48 -36.70
CA LYS A 722 23.40 -11.93 -36.89
C LYS A 722 22.02 -12.37 -36.37
N LYS A 723 21.05 -12.43 -37.29
CA LYS A 723 19.74 -13.09 -37.01
C LYS A 723 19.99 -14.59 -36.82
N GLN A 724 19.91 -15.07 -35.59
CA GLN A 724 19.82 -16.49 -35.31
C GLN A 724 18.49 -17.02 -35.88
N ARG A 725 18.49 -18.02 -36.76
CA ARG A 725 17.25 -18.64 -37.26
C ARG A 725 16.65 -19.50 -36.16
N LEU A 726 15.79 -18.89 -35.34
CA LEU A 726 15.00 -19.60 -34.33
C LEU A 726 13.74 -20.18 -34.96
N ASN A 727 13.25 -21.27 -34.32
CA ASN A 727 11.91 -21.78 -34.62
C ASN A 727 10.87 -20.67 -34.29
N SER A 728 9.91 -20.51 -35.21
CA SER A 728 8.95 -19.40 -35.10
C SER A 728 8.02 -19.52 -33.88
N SER A 729 7.69 -20.75 -33.44
CA SER A 729 6.89 -20.98 -32.22
C SER A 729 7.69 -20.69 -30.96
N LEU A 730 8.98 -21.05 -30.94
CA LEU A 730 9.87 -20.72 -29.83
C LEU A 730 10.04 -19.20 -29.68
N LEU A 731 10.30 -18.48 -30.78
CA LEU A 731 10.44 -17.02 -30.74
C LEU A 731 9.14 -16.35 -30.26
N ARG A 732 7.98 -16.86 -30.65
CA ARG A 732 6.67 -16.40 -30.19
C ARG A 732 6.55 -16.50 -28.67
N GLU A 733 6.86 -17.66 -28.09
CA GLU A 733 6.76 -17.86 -26.65
C GLU A 733 7.81 -17.06 -25.87
N MET A 734 8.99 -16.82 -26.42
CA MET A 734 9.97 -15.89 -25.85
C MET A 734 9.44 -14.46 -25.77
N TRP A 735 8.79 -13.95 -26.82
CA TRP A 735 8.15 -12.63 -26.81
C TRP A 735 6.99 -12.56 -25.81
N ARG A 736 6.16 -13.60 -25.79
CA ARG A 736 5.04 -13.67 -24.83
C ARG A 736 5.52 -13.67 -23.38
N THR A 737 6.57 -14.45 -23.10
CA THR A 737 7.19 -14.47 -21.77
C THR A 737 7.71 -13.08 -21.39
N ALA A 738 8.50 -12.44 -22.27
CA ALA A 738 9.02 -11.10 -21.98
C ALA A 738 7.91 -10.06 -21.75
N ALA A 739 6.83 -10.13 -22.53
CA ALA A 739 5.67 -9.24 -22.39
C ALA A 739 4.84 -9.51 -21.11
N SER A 740 4.98 -10.68 -20.49
CA SER A 740 4.33 -11.05 -19.24
C SER A 740 5.12 -10.57 -18.00
N LEU A 741 6.38 -10.12 -18.16
CA LEU A 741 7.25 -9.67 -17.07
C LEU A 741 6.97 -8.19 -16.74
N GLU A 742 5.94 -7.90 -15.94
CA GLU A 742 5.49 -6.52 -15.67
C GLU A 742 6.43 -5.71 -14.78
N LEU A 743 7.33 -6.36 -14.01
CA LEU A 743 8.28 -5.69 -13.13
C LEU A 743 9.62 -5.35 -13.81
N LEU A 744 9.75 -5.52 -15.12
CA LEU A 744 10.94 -5.10 -15.87
C LEU A 744 11.13 -3.57 -15.79
N PRO A 745 12.38 -3.09 -15.77
CA PRO A 745 12.68 -1.65 -15.85
C PRO A 745 11.96 -0.99 -17.04
N ILE A 746 11.46 0.23 -16.85
CA ILE A 746 10.74 0.99 -17.87
C ILE A 746 11.56 1.10 -19.17
N GLY A 747 12.86 1.43 -19.07
CA GLY A 747 13.75 1.49 -20.24
C GLY A 747 13.76 0.19 -21.03
N THR A 748 13.79 -0.96 -20.36
CA THR A 748 13.71 -2.28 -21.01
C THR A 748 12.37 -2.49 -21.71
N LYS A 749 11.25 -2.10 -21.09
CA LYS A 749 9.94 -2.18 -21.74
C LYS A 749 9.86 -1.31 -23.00
N VAL A 750 10.46 -0.11 -22.93
CA VAL A 750 10.54 0.80 -24.08
C VAL A 750 11.36 0.19 -25.20
N GLU A 751 12.53 -0.39 -24.92
CA GLU A 751 13.37 -1.05 -25.92
C GLU A 751 12.63 -2.21 -26.62
N LEU A 752 11.92 -3.04 -25.86
CA LEU A 752 11.11 -4.15 -26.37
C LEU A 752 9.94 -3.65 -27.23
N GLY A 753 9.19 -2.63 -26.75
CA GLY A 753 8.09 -2.03 -27.48
C GLY A 753 8.54 -1.39 -28.80
N ASP A 754 9.64 -0.64 -28.77
CA ASP A 754 10.22 -0.04 -29.99
C ASP A 754 10.70 -1.11 -30.98
N ALA A 755 11.21 -2.26 -30.51
CA ALA A 755 11.58 -3.38 -31.39
C ALA A 755 10.35 -4.00 -32.08
N LEU A 756 9.24 -4.20 -31.36
CA LEU A 756 7.98 -4.68 -31.91
C LEU A 756 7.40 -3.68 -32.93
N VAL A 757 7.41 -2.40 -32.61
CA VAL A 757 6.93 -1.34 -33.51
C VAL A 757 7.74 -1.28 -34.81
N ARG A 758 9.07 -1.47 -34.75
CA ARG A 758 9.91 -1.59 -35.98
C ARG A 758 9.45 -2.74 -36.86
N ARG A 759 9.08 -3.91 -36.31
CA ARG A 759 8.56 -5.06 -37.05
C ARG A 759 7.19 -4.77 -37.63
N VAL A 760 6.31 -4.11 -36.87
CA VAL A 760 4.98 -3.67 -37.35
C VAL A 760 5.14 -2.74 -38.59
N LYS A 761 5.99 -1.72 -38.48
CA LYS A 761 6.26 -0.78 -39.58
C LYS A 761 6.88 -1.45 -40.83
N ALA A 762 7.63 -2.52 -40.63
CA ALA A 762 8.22 -3.32 -41.71
C ALA A 762 7.23 -4.33 -42.33
N GLY A 763 6.02 -4.49 -41.81
CA GLY A 763 5.06 -5.51 -42.22
C GLY A 763 5.46 -6.95 -41.83
N ASP A 764 6.49 -7.13 -41.02
CA ASP A 764 7.01 -8.43 -40.56
C ASP A 764 6.55 -8.71 -39.12
N PHE A 765 5.27 -8.84 -38.93
CA PHE A 765 4.69 -9.08 -37.59
C PHE A 765 3.54 -10.10 -37.63
N ARG A 766 3.21 -10.64 -36.48
CA ARG A 766 2.08 -11.56 -36.25
C ARG A 766 1.13 -11.00 -35.20
N GLU A 767 -0.08 -11.52 -35.17
CA GLU A 767 -1.10 -11.14 -34.14
C GLU A 767 -0.56 -11.28 -32.71
N SER A 768 0.23 -12.32 -32.42
CA SER A 768 0.86 -12.52 -31.10
C SER A 768 1.81 -11.39 -30.69
N GLU A 769 2.41 -10.68 -31.64
CA GLU A 769 3.30 -9.54 -31.38
C GLU A 769 2.51 -8.27 -31.10
N LEU A 770 1.32 -8.10 -31.67
CA LEU A 770 0.37 -7.06 -31.31
C LEU A 770 -0.10 -7.25 -29.86
N TRP A 771 -0.37 -8.51 -29.48
CA TRP A 771 -0.67 -8.83 -28.08
C TRP A 771 0.50 -8.49 -27.16
N CYS A 772 1.75 -8.84 -27.53
CA CYS A 772 2.93 -8.48 -26.72
C CYS A 772 3.07 -6.96 -26.56
N LEU A 773 2.83 -6.21 -27.65
CA LEU A 773 2.89 -4.74 -27.61
C LEU A 773 1.80 -4.16 -26.69
N SER A 774 0.57 -4.70 -26.75
CA SER A 774 -0.51 -4.28 -25.86
C SER A 774 -0.16 -4.48 -24.39
N ARG A 775 0.57 -5.56 -24.06
CA ARG A 775 1.01 -5.85 -22.69
C ARG A 775 2.11 -4.91 -22.22
N LEU A 776 3.15 -4.69 -23.04
CA LEU A 776 4.25 -3.77 -22.72
C LEU A 776 3.79 -2.32 -22.56
N ALA A 777 2.75 -1.95 -23.33
CA ALA A 777 2.19 -0.61 -23.38
C ALA A 777 0.95 -0.41 -22.47
N ALA A 778 0.48 -1.48 -21.81
CA ALA A 778 -0.72 -1.41 -20.99
C ALA A 778 -0.67 -0.24 -19.99
N ARG A 779 -1.76 0.55 -19.97
CA ARG A 779 -1.91 1.65 -19.02
C ARG A 779 -2.26 1.17 -17.63
N GLN A 780 -2.86 -0.01 -17.53
CA GLN A 780 -3.17 -0.71 -16.30
C GLN A 780 -2.48 -2.08 -16.33
N LEU A 781 -1.58 -2.31 -15.40
CA LEU A 781 -0.86 -3.58 -15.24
C LEU A 781 -1.74 -4.57 -14.46
N PHE A 782 -1.46 -5.88 -14.58
CA PHE A 782 -2.23 -6.92 -13.87
C PHE A 782 -1.73 -7.18 -12.47
N TYR A 783 -0.42 -7.11 -12.27
CA TYR A 783 0.22 -7.36 -10.98
C TYR A 783 1.41 -6.41 -10.73
N GLY A 784 1.81 -5.66 -11.74
CA GLY A 784 2.85 -4.64 -11.60
C GLY A 784 2.28 -3.34 -11.05
N PRO A 785 3.03 -2.61 -10.21
CA PRO A 785 2.60 -1.34 -9.68
C PRO A 785 2.57 -0.26 -10.77
N ILE A 786 1.75 0.77 -10.57
CA ILE A 786 1.50 1.82 -11.57
C ILE A 786 2.77 2.55 -12.05
N ASN A 787 3.80 2.62 -11.20
CA ASN A 787 5.09 3.21 -11.55
C ASN A 787 5.94 2.37 -12.52
N GLN A 788 5.47 1.18 -12.93
CA GLN A 788 6.09 0.34 -13.96
C GLN A 788 5.42 0.46 -15.33
N VAL A 789 4.45 1.34 -15.48
CA VAL A 789 3.77 1.61 -16.76
C VAL A 789 4.71 2.37 -17.71
N ALA A 790 4.72 2.01 -19.00
CA ALA A 790 5.53 2.68 -20.00
C ALA A 790 5.16 4.19 -20.11
N PRO A 791 6.11 5.09 -20.37
CA PRO A 791 5.83 6.54 -20.46
C PRO A 791 4.79 6.85 -21.55
N PRO A 792 3.90 7.86 -21.34
CA PRO A 792 2.89 8.24 -22.33
C PRO A 792 3.47 8.56 -23.70
N ALA A 793 4.64 9.20 -23.74
CA ALA A 793 5.31 9.52 -25.01
C ALA A 793 5.72 8.28 -25.82
N ALA A 794 6.15 7.19 -25.16
CA ALA A 794 6.46 5.94 -25.81
C ALA A 794 5.18 5.25 -26.30
N ALA A 795 4.17 5.17 -25.44
CA ALA A 795 2.89 4.58 -25.79
C ALA A 795 2.18 5.33 -26.94
N ALA A 796 2.26 6.66 -26.98
CA ALA A 796 1.74 7.46 -28.10
C ALA A 796 2.39 7.08 -29.43
N ARG A 797 3.73 7.02 -29.47
CA ARG A 797 4.46 6.57 -30.69
C ARG A 797 4.06 5.18 -31.14
N TRP A 798 3.79 4.27 -30.20
CA TRP A 798 3.36 2.90 -30.51
C TRP A 798 1.91 2.85 -31.00
N ALA A 799 1.01 3.60 -30.36
CA ALA A 799 -0.36 3.76 -30.84
C ALA A 799 -0.42 4.34 -32.26
N GLU A 800 0.33 5.42 -32.52
CA GLU A 800 0.42 6.04 -33.85
C GLU A 800 0.91 5.06 -34.93
N ALA A 801 1.87 4.20 -34.60
CA ALA A 801 2.35 3.17 -35.52
C ALA A 801 1.30 2.08 -35.83
N LEU A 802 0.32 1.87 -34.97
CA LEU A 802 -0.78 0.92 -35.14
C LEU A 802 -1.98 1.51 -35.91
N LEU A 803 -2.16 2.83 -35.95
CA LEU A 803 -3.30 3.47 -36.62
C LEU A 803 -3.47 3.04 -38.09
N PRO A 804 -2.40 2.92 -38.93
CA PRO A 804 -2.53 2.49 -40.34
C PRO A 804 -2.66 0.97 -40.48
N VAL A 805 -2.48 0.18 -39.44
CA VAL A 805 -2.49 -1.27 -39.51
C VAL A 805 -3.90 -1.80 -39.59
N ASP A 806 -4.14 -2.73 -40.50
CA ASP A 806 -5.39 -3.46 -40.66
C ASP A 806 -5.14 -4.95 -40.47
N ALA A 807 -5.18 -5.39 -39.21
CA ALA A 807 -4.94 -6.75 -38.79
C ALA A 807 -5.79 -7.13 -37.56
N SER A 808 -6.07 -8.43 -37.42
CA SER A 808 -6.68 -8.99 -36.22
C SER A 808 -5.83 -8.65 -35.00
N GLY A 809 -6.49 -8.24 -33.90
CA GLY A 809 -5.82 -7.85 -32.65
C GLY A 809 -5.40 -6.37 -32.53
N VAL A 810 -5.48 -5.57 -33.63
CA VAL A 810 -5.15 -4.14 -33.58
C VAL A 810 -6.09 -3.37 -32.66
N GLY A 811 -7.39 -3.69 -32.70
CA GLY A 811 -8.39 -3.05 -31.82
C GLY A 811 -8.08 -3.26 -30.33
N ASP A 812 -7.80 -4.51 -29.96
CA ASP A 812 -7.40 -4.85 -28.56
C ASP A 812 -6.10 -4.13 -28.15
N ALA A 813 -5.10 -4.09 -29.06
CA ALA A 813 -3.83 -3.43 -28.80
C ALA A 813 -4.01 -1.91 -28.61
N LEU A 814 -4.72 -1.24 -29.51
CA LEU A 814 -4.97 0.20 -29.43
C LEU A 814 -5.80 0.57 -28.19
N ALA A 815 -6.84 -0.20 -27.87
CA ALA A 815 -7.66 0.03 -26.68
C ALA A 815 -6.84 -0.10 -25.38
N ALA A 816 -5.98 -1.12 -25.28
CA ALA A 816 -5.11 -1.32 -24.11
C ALA A 816 -4.03 -0.23 -23.97
N ILE A 817 -3.40 0.17 -25.08
CA ILE A 817 -2.34 1.21 -25.12
C ILE A 817 -2.90 2.59 -24.77
N ALA A 818 -4.10 2.88 -25.23
CA ALA A 818 -4.74 4.20 -25.08
C ALA A 818 -5.79 4.24 -23.98
N ARG A 819 -5.96 3.17 -23.20
CA ARG A 819 -6.90 3.13 -22.08
C ARG A 819 -6.69 4.33 -21.17
N ARG A 820 -7.78 5.02 -20.87
CA ARG A 820 -7.76 6.07 -19.88
C ARG A 820 -7.60 5.49 -18.49
N THR A 821 -6.75 6.11 -17.71
CA THR A 821 -6.49 5.73 -16.32
C THR A 821 -7.08 6.79 -15.39
N GLU A 822 -6.99 6.52 -14.12
CA GLU A 822 -7.35 7.49 -13.08
C GLU A 822 -6.24 8.53 -12.86
N ASP A 823 -5.05 8.33 -13.44
CA ASP A 823 -3.92 9.25 -13.42
C ASP A 823 -3.71 9.90 -14.82
N PRO A 824 -4.22 11.13 -15.05
CA PRO A 824 -4.08 11.83 -16.32
C PRO A 824 -2.64 12.04 -16.79
N THR A 825 -1.66 12.02 -15.88
CA THR A 825 -0.23 12.17 -16.24
C THR A 825 0.29 10.95 -17.00
N ARG A 826 -0.40 9.83 -16.90
CA ARG A 826 -0.08 8.57 -17.60
C ARG A 826 -0.90 8.32 -18.83
N ASP A 827 -1.91 9.13 -19.07
CA ASP A 827 -2.76 9.01 -20.24
C ASP A 827 -2.07 9.58 -21.49
N LEU A 828 -2.51 9.12 -22.66
CA LEU A 828 -2.06 9.70 -23.92
C LEU A 828 -2.64 11.10 -24.11
N ALA A 829 -1.91 11.95 -24.84
CA ALA A 829 -2.38 13.28 -25.18
C ALA A 829 -3.74 13.25 -25.92
N PRO A 830 -4.63 14.25 -25.69
CA PRO A 830 -5.97 14.27 -26.27
C PRO A 830 -6.02 14.07 -27.80
N ALA A 831 -5.02 14.59 -28.52
CA ALA A 831 -4.92 14.43 -29.97
C ALA A 831 -4.72 12.97 -30.38
N THR A 832 -3.82 12.25 -29.71
CA THR A 832 -3.56 10.82 -29.95
C THR A 832 -4.76 9.97 -29.54
N LEU A 833 -5.36 10.26 -28.36
CA LEU A 833 -6.58 9.59 -27.92
C LEU A 833 -7.72 9.75 -28.93
N GLY A 834 -7.92 10.96 -29.47
CA GLY A 834 -8.94 11.21 -30.50
C GLY A 834 -8.67 10.47 -31.82
N ALA A 835 -7.40 10.31 -32.20
CA ALA A 835 -7.05 9.50 -33.38
C ALA A 835 -7.30 8.00 -33.16
N VAL A 836 -6.93 7.48 -31.99
CA VAL A 836 -7.20 6.09 -31.60
C VAL A 836 -8.71 5.83 -31.55
N ARG A 837 -9.51 6.70 -30.92
CA ARG A 837 -10.96 6.57 -30.85
C ARG A 837 -11.58 6.45 -32.25
N ARG A 838 -11.25 7.34 -33.19
CA ARG A 838 -11.74 7.28 -34.56
C ARG A 838 -11.37 5.98 -35.28
N LYS A 839 -10.19 5.42 -35.04
CA LYS A 839 -9.81 4.11 -35.58
C LYS A 839 -10.64 2.99 -34.97
N LEU A 840 -10.86 2.99 -33.66
CA LEU A 840 -11.62 1.97 -32.94
C LEU A 840 -13.11 1.97 -33.36
N GLU A 841 -13.69 3.15 -33.60
CA GLU A 841 -15.08 3.31 -34.07
C GLU A 841 -15.33 2.65 -35.45
N GLN A 842 -14.26 2.49 -36.25
CA GLN A 842 -14.34 1.85 -37.57
C GLN A 842 -14.16 0.34 -37.52
N LEU A 843 -13.76 -0.24 -36.39
CA LEU A 843 -13.50 -1.67 -36.26
C LEU A 843 -14.75 -2.46 -35.85
N PRO A 844 -14.85 -3.74 -36.23
CA PRO A 844 -15.85 -4.64 -35.65
C PRO A 844 -15.73 -4.65 -34.12
N HIS A 845 -16.87 -4.69 -33.43
CA HIS A 845 -16.93 -4.64 -31.96
C HIS A 845 -16.48 -3.32 -31.33
N ALA A 846 -16.62 -2.20 -32.03
CA ALA A 846 -16.23 -0.85 -31.57
C ALA A 846 -16.69 -0.53 -30.14
N GLY A 847 -17.92 -0.87 -29.75
CA GLY A 847 -18.45 -0.61 -28.43
C GLY A 847 -17.61 -1.19 -27.30
N ARG A 848 -17.09 -2.43 -27.49
CA ARG A 848 -16.18 -3.06 -26.53
C ARG A 848 -14.83 -2.32 -26.42
N TYR A 849 -14.25 -1.96 -27.56
CA TYR A 849 -12.96 -1.25 -27.57
C TYR A 849 -13.08 0.14 -26.96
N LEU A 850 -14.21 0.82 -27.19
CA LEU A 850 -14.47 2.14 -26.61
C LEU A 850 -14.68 2.06 -25.09
N ALA A 851 -15.39 1.04 -24.59
CA ALA A 851 -15.52 0.81 -23.15
C ALA A 851 -14.14 0.57 -22.47
N ILE A 852 -13.26 -0.21 -23.10
CA ILE A 852 -11.88 -0.38 -22.61
C ILE A 852 -11.12 0.95 -22.65
N LEU A 853 -11.22 1.71 -23.74
CA LEU A 853 -10.56 3.00 -23.94
C LEU A 853 -10.97 4.01 -22.86
N ASP A 854 -12.26 4.08 -22.56
CA ASP A 854 -12.82 5.03 -21.58
C ASP A 854 -12.65 4.57 -20.12
N GLY A 855 -12.18 3.34 -19.91
CA GLY A 855 -11.99 2.77 -18.58
C GLY A 855 -13.27 2.28 -17.91
N ASP A 856 -14.38 2.21 -18.67
CA ASP A 856 -15.72 1.87 -18.18
C ASP A 856 -15.97 0.36 -18.07
N GLU A 857 -15.12 -0.48 -18.67
CA GLU A 857 -15.25 -1.93 -18.59
C GLU A 857 -14.65 -2.44 -17.28
N GLU A 858 -15.48 -3.06 -16.44
CA GLU A 858 -14.97 -3.93 -15.38
C GLU A 858 -14.02 -4.97 -16.01
N ARG A 859 -12.93 -5.27 -15.33
CA ARG A 859 -11.95 -6.26 -15.81
C ARG A 859 -12.67 -7.54 -16.23
N ASP A 860 -12.72 -7.82 -17.53
CA ASP A 860 -13.22 -9.10 -18.01
C ASP A 860 -12.27 -10.21 -17.52
N ASP A 861 -12.74 -11.06 -16.61
CA ASP A 861 -12.03 -12.25 -16.12
C ASP A 861 -11.50 -13.14 -17.25
N ARG A 862 -12.15 -13.11 -18.43
CA ARG A 862 -11.73 -13.83 -19.63
C ARG A 862 -10.51 -13.20 -20.31
N ALA A 863 -10.38 -11.86 -20.24
CA ALA A 863 -9.19 -11.17 -20.72
C ALA A 863 -7.98 -11.45 -19.81
N LEU A 864 -8.21 -11.52 -18.50
CA LEU A 864 -7.20 -11.94 -17.53
C LEU A 864 -6.72 -13.38 -17.78
N GLY A 865 -7.63 -14.29 -18.15
CA GLY A 865 -7.29 -15.69 -18.46
C GLY A 865 -6.33 -15.85 -19.63
N ARG A 866 -6.38 -14.97 -20.62
CA ARG A 866 -5.49 -15.03 -21.80
C ARG A 866 -4.05 -14.64 -21.53
N ILE A 867 -3.77 -13.95 -20.43
CA ILE A 867 -2.44 -13.40 -20.10
C ILE A 867 -1.45 -14.51 -19.76
N PHE A 868 -1.87 -15.48 -18.98
CA PHE A 868 -1.04 -16.60 -18.58
C PHE A 868 -1.22 -17.81 -19.50
N GLY A 869 -1.79 -17.60 -20.69
CA GLY A 869 -1.97 -18.61 -21.73
C GLY A 869 -3.24 -19.44 -21.63
N GLU A 870 -3.92 -19.42 -20.51
CA GLU A 870 -5.18 -20.14 -20.23
C GLU A 870 -5.98 -19.37 -19.17
N GLU A 871 -7.27 -19.66 -19.03
CA GLU A 871 -8.11 -19.05 -17.99
C GLU A 871 -7.51 -19.24 -16.59
N LEU A 872 -7.62 -18.21 -15.75
CA LEU A 872 -7.18 -18.31 -14.36
C LEU A 872 -7.94 -19.42 -13.64
N PRO A 873 -7.34 -20.05 -12.61
CA PRO A 873 -8.04 -21.04 -11.81
C PRO A 873 -9.35 -20.52 -11.24
N SER A 874 -10.40 -21.34 -11.26
CA SER A 874 -11.67 -20.99 -10.63
C SER A 874 -11.48 -20.73 -9.14
N GLY A 875 -11.93 -19.57 -8.66
CA GLY A 875 -11.73 -19.13 -7.28
C GLY A 875 -10.57 -18.14 -7.09
N LEU A 876 -9.70 -17.94 -8.09
CA LEU A 876 -8.73 -16.87 -8.07
C LEU A 876 -9.35 -15.57 -8.61
N VAL A 877 -9.32 -14.55 -7.81
CA VAL A 877 -9.65 -13.17 -8.21
C VAL A 877 -8.36 -12.39 -8.10
N LEU A 878 -7.91 -11.83 -9.21
CA LEU A 878 -6.90 -10.79 -9.16
C LEU A 878 -7.61 -9.54 -8.63
N ALA A 879 -7.39 -9.21 -7.38
CA ALA A 879 -7.77 -7.89 -6.91
C ALA A 879 -7.17 -6.87 -7.90
N PRO A 880 -7.91 -5.80 -8.27
CA PRO A 880 -7.29 -4.70 -8.97
C PRO A 880 -6.06 -4.28 -8.17
N PRO A 881 -4.92 -3.91 -8.76
CA PRO A 881 -3.93 -3.16 -8.04
C PRO A 881 -4.67 -1.92 -7.51
N ASP A 882 -4.90 -1.93 -6.18
CA ASP A 882 -5.55 -0.83 -5.47
C ASP A 882 -4.73 0.44 -5.59
#